data_9add53b639ae8c35b9a78c06a6f628c8
#
_entry.id   9add53b639ae8c35b9a78c06a6f628c8
#
_cell.length_a   1.000
_cell.length_b   1.000
_cell.length_c   1.000
_cell.angle_alpha   90.00
_cell.angle_beta   90.00
_cell.angle_gamma   90.00
#
_symmetry.space_group_name_H-M   'P 1'
#
loop_
_entity.id
_entity.type
_entity.pdbx_description
1 polymer ?
#
loop_
_entity_poly.entity_id
_entity_poly.type
_entity_poly.pdbx_seq_one_letter_code
_entity_poly.pdbx_strand_id
1 'polypeptide(L)'
;MVASPTRFSDIQNHWARLFIEGLANQGIISGFPDGTFRPNQAMNRAEFAAILQKAFTQPKKRQYVPFVDVPAKFWAAPAIQKAYETGFISGYPGNRFRPEASISRLEVLLSLVTGLDIPANSTFALKVSLPERYQDAAQIPAYATDKIRAATGANLVVNYPNLKQLRPLEAANRADVAAFIYQALVYLEKVPAITSEYIVIVRPKTVSVSHKREFRAVWVTTAWNIDWPSQRGLPVEEQKTELIQILDRIQALNFNAIVLQIRPTGDALYSSQLEPWSEWLTGTQGKAPEPFYDPLELAIAEAHKRNIELHAWFNPYRAGTSSQRSPNVRPHIAVTHPEYVYQYDTNVWMDPGSQVVQDWTYNVILDVVRRYDIDGVHLDDYFYPYPVSGVKFPDEKTYSAYQTAGGKLAIADWRRDNVNRMMERLSSGIQATKRHVKFGISPFGINRPGQPPQIKGLDQYEAIYADPKKWLEEGWVDYMSPQLYWRIDPPEQSYSALLQWWVDHNPQGRQIYPGNNLSKLDGKDWPISEYERQVAITRNLASKLALGNIFYSMKPLTQNRLGVFERFQTSLYPELALVPNMPWLGTVAPAIPDDVRVKDGKLTWKAPSSGNIRSFSLYKQNADGWKLVGIIDAATTTVTIDPGTYALCAVDNLANESAGVVISIT
;
A
#
# COMPACT_ATOMS: atom_id res chain seq x y z
N MET A 1 -0.28 -34.72 11.10
CA MET A 1 -1.07 -34.95 12.33
C MET A 1 -2.21 -35.89 11.98
N VAL A 2 -2.33 -37.05 12.65
CA VAL A 2 -3.45 -37.98 12.47
C VAL A 2 -4.69 -37.27 13.02
N ALA A 3 -5.72 -37.07 12.19
CA ALA A 3 -6.98 -36.48 12.62
C ALA A 3 -7.54 -37.29 13.79
N SER A 4 -7.84 -36.63 14.92
CA SER A 4 -8.56 -37.28 16.04
C SER A 4 -9.84 -37.88 15.52
N PRO A 5 -10.23 -39.09 15.93
CA PRO A 5 -11.44 -39.75 15.45
C PRO A 5 -12.66 -38.86 15.75
N THR A 6 -13.53 -38.69 14.78
CA THR A 6 -14.78 -37.92 14.93
C THR A 6 -15.63 -38.54 16.04
N ARG A 7 -16.16 -37.68 16.92
CA ARG A 7 -17.04 -38.09 18.02
C ARG A 7 -18.33 -38.77 17.53
N PHE A 8 -18.76 -38.46 16.29
CA PHE A 8 -19.98 -39.03 15.68
C PHE A 8 -19.65 -39.63 14.32
N SER A 9 -20.18 -40.85 14.08
CA SER A 9 -19.82 -41.64 12.91
C SER A 9 -20.35 -41.07 11.57
N ASP A 10 -21.42 -40.30 11.61
CA ASP A 10 -22.16 -39.80 10.43
C ASP A 10 -21.81 -38.38 10.00
N ILE A 11 -20.76 -37.77 10.61
CA ILE A 11 -20.35 -36.43 10.25
C ILE A 11 -18.94 -36.31 9.62
N GLN A 12 -18.26 -37.44 9.35
CA GLN A 12 -16.85 -37.43 8.90
C GLN A 12 -16.62 -36.54 7.67
N ASN A 13 -17.49 -36.61 6.68
CA ASN A 13 -17.43 -35.80 5.45
C ASN A 13 -18.56 -34.76 5.34
N HIS A 14 -19.22 -34.45 6.46
CA HIS A 14 -20.33 -33.52 6.47
C HIS A 14 -19.86 -32.06 6.55
N TRP A 15 -20.44 -31.16 5.77
CA TRP A 15 -20.09 -29.76 5.70
C TRP A 15 -20.07 -29.04 7.06
N ALA A 16 -20.96 -29.44 7.97
CA ALA A 16 -21.11 -28.86 9.30
C ALA A 16 -20.24 -29.52 10.37
N ARG A 17 -19.33 -30.43 10.00
CA ARG A 17 -18.52 -31.22 10.96
C ARG A 17 -17.85 -30.34 12.01
N LEU A 18 -17.14 -29.29 11.60
CA LEU A 18 -16.39 -28.42 12.52
C LEU A 18 -17.31 -27.70 13.52
N PHE A 19 -18.50 -27.27 13.08
CA PHE A 19 -19.46 -26.61 13.94
C PHE A 19 -20.03 -27.60 14.98
N ILE A 20 -20.34 -28.83 14.54
CA ILE A 20 -20.90 -29.90 15.39
C ILE A 20 -19.86 -30.34 16.43
N GLU A 21 -18.62 -30.64 16.02
CA GLU A 21 -17.55 -31.04 16.92
C GLU A 21 -17.22 -29.89 17.92
N GLY A 22 -17.17 -28.65 17.47
CA GLY A 22 -16.94 -27.49 18.33
C GLY A 22 -18.00 -27.35 19.43
N LEU A 23 -19.27 -27.46 19.11
CA LEU A 23 -20.37 -27.42 20.12
C LEU A 23 -20.39 -28.63 21.02
N ALA A 24 -20.10 -29.80 20.47
CA ALA A 24 -20.05 -31.05 21.26
C ALA A 24 -18.92 -31.04 22.29
N ASN A 25 -17.76 -30.47 21.93
CA ASN A 25 -16.63 -30.29 22.85
C ASN A 25 -16.94 -29.30 23.99
N GLN A 26 -17.86 -28.35 23.74
CA GLN A 26 -18.38 -27.43 24.77
C GLN A 26 -19.54 -28.04 25.60
N GLY A 27 -19.98 -29.26 25.27
CA GLY A 27 -21.13 -29.91 25.95
C GLY A 27 -22.51 -29.33 25.60
N ILE A 28 -22.56 -28.44 24.59
CA ILE A 28 -23.79 -27.74 24.19
C ILE A 28 -24.75 -28.67 23.45
N ILE A 29 -24.21 -29.53 22.59
CA ILE A 29 -24.97 -30.52 21.84
C ILE A 29 -24.44 -31.94 22.14
N SER A 30 -25.32 -32.94 21.93
CA SER A 30 -24.99 -34.36 22.05
C SER A 30 -25.56 -35.14 20.88
N GLY A 31 -24.95 -36.29 20.59
CA GLY A 31 -25.47 -37.27 19.64
C GLY A 31 -26.47 -38.23 20.27
N PHE A 32 -26.80 -39.25 19.50
CA PHE A 32 -27.68 -40.34 19.89
C PHE A 32 -26.88 -41.53 20.50
N PRO A 33 -27.55 -42.44 21.24
CA PRO A 33 -26.89 -43.58 21.83
C PRO A 33 -26.18 -44.50 20.83
N ASP A 34 -26.59 -44.50 19.56
CA ASP A 34 -25.98 -45.25 18.46
C ASP A 34 -24.66 -44.66 17.93
N GLY A 35 -24.17 -43.58 18.53
CA GLY A 35 -22.94 -42.90 18.11
C GLY A 35 -23.11 -41.96 16.91
N THR A 36 -24.33 -41.66 16.48
CA THR A 36 -24.65 -40.75 15.39
C THR A 36 -25.03 -39.36 15.90
N PHE A 37 -24.90 -38.33 15.06
CA PHE A 37 -25.43 -36.97 15.31
C PHE A 37 -26.74 -36.71 14.56
N ARG A 38 -26.95 -37.39 13.44
CA ARG A 38 -28.07 -37.22 12.51
C ARG A 38 -28.18 -35.77 11.99
N PRO A 39 -27.13 -35.25 11.31
CA PRO A 39 -27.03 -33.83 10.94
C PRO A 39 -28.19 -33.36 10.06
N ASN A 40 -28.72 -34.19 9.20
CA ASN A 40 -29.79 -33.83 8.25
C ASN A 40 -31.22 -34.02 8.82
N GLN A 41 -31.37 -34.50 10.07
CA GLN A 41 -32.67 -34.62 10.72
C GLN A 41 -33.24 -33.25 11.08
N ALA A 42 -34.49 -32.95 10.72
CA ALA A 42 -35.17 -31.73 11.13
C ALA A 42 -35.23 -31.63 12.66
N MET A 43 -35.03 -30.40 13.17
CA MET A 43 -35.07 -30.10 14.60
C MET A 43 -36.46 -29.58 15.01
N ASN A 44 -36.96 -30.02 16.15
CA ASN A 44 -38.18 -29.46 16.70
C ASN A 44 -37.92 -28.31 17.67
N ARG A 45 -38.97 -27.56 18.04
CA ARG A 45 -38.86 -26.36 18.86
C ARG A 45 -38.41 -26.65 20.29
N ALA A 46 -38.77 -27.81 20.85
CA ALA A 46 -38.35 -28.24 22.19
C ALA A 46 -36.86 -28.57 22.23
N GLU A 47 -36.36 -29.30 21.23
CA GLU A 47 -34.92 -29.59 21.08
C GLU A 47 -34.10 -28.31 20.93
N PHE A 48 -34.59 -27.35 20.14
CA PHE A 48 -33.94 -26.07 19.97
C PHE A 48 -33.89 -25.28 21.28
N ALA A 49 -35.00 -25.24 22.04
CA ALA A 49 -35.02 -24.57 23.37
C ALA A 49 -33.97 -25.19 24.33
N ALA A 50 -33.80 -26.52 24.29
CA ALA A 50 -32.81 -27.24 25.12
C ALA A 50 -31.36 -26.83 24.73
N ILE A 51 -31.07 -26.63 23.43
CA ILE A 51 -29.75 -26.14 22.98
C ILE A 51 -29.54 -24.69 23.43
N LEU A 52 -30.53 -23.82 23.27
CA LEU A 52 -30.42 -22.41 23.70
C LEU A 52 -30.10 -22.29 25.19
N GLN A 53 -30.74 -23.11 26.03
CA GLN A 53 -30.50 -23.13 27.48
C GLN A 53 -29.04 -23.46 27.82
N LYS A 54 -28.42 -24.36 27.06
CA LYS A 54 -27.00 -24.75 27.25
C LYS A 54 -26.01 -23.75 26.64
N ALA A 55 -26.36 -23.16 25.48
CA ALA A 55 -25.46 -22.32 24.74
C ALA A 55 -25.33 -20.89 25.33
N PHE A 56 -26.44 -20.34 25.90
CA PHE A 56 -26.48 -18.93 26.24
C PHE A 56 -26.95 -18.67 27.67
N THR A 57 -26.22 -17.82 28.37
CA THR A 57 -26.61 -17.26 29.68
C THR A 57 -27.04 -15.83 29.47
N GLN A 58 -28.35 -15.60 29.40
CA GLN A 58 -28.95 -14.27 29.22
C GLN A 58 -29.83 -13.88 30.41
N PRO A 59 -29.94 -12.57 30.73
CA PRO A 59 -30.82 -12.12 31.78
C PRO A 59 -32.30 -12.36 31.41
N LYS A 60 -33.12 -12.46 32.43
CA LYS A 60 -34.57 -12.59 32.26
C LYS A 60 -35.13 -11.27 31.75
N LYS A 61 -35.86 -11.30 30.64
CA LYS A 61 -36.47 -10.13 29.98
C LYS A 61 -37.98 -10.01 30.23
N ARG A 62 -38.65 -11.14 30.58
CA ARG A 62 -40.09 -11.20 30.80
C ARG A 62 -40.47 -12.30 31.74
N GLN A 63 -41.64 -12.20 32.33
CA GLN A 63 -42.20 -13.24 33.19
C GLN A 63 -42.77 -14.39 32.34
N TYR A 64 -42.54 -15.60 32.78
CA TYR A 64 -43.09 -16.81 32.10
C TYR A 64 -44.57 -16.97 32.41
N VAL A 65 -45.34 -17.24 31.36
CA VAL A 65 -46.72 -17.71 31.45
C VAL A 65 -46.74 -19.13 30.87
N PRO A 66 -47.17 -20.16 31.65
CA PRO A 66 -47.13 -21.55 31.17
C PRO A 66 -47.94 -21.72 29.90
N PHE A 67 -47.38 -22.38 28.91
CA PHE A 67 -48.05 -22.72 27.65
C PHE A 67 -49.04 -23.87 27.88
N VAL A 68 -50.20 -23.78 27.24
CA VAL A 68 -51.29 -24.79 27.42
C VAL A 68 -50.93 -26.17 26.87
N ASP A 69 -49.98 -26.24 25.95
CA ASP A 69 -49.50 -27.48 25.30
C ASP A 69 -48.11 -27.93 25.78
N VAL A 70 -47.61 -27.37 26.91
CA VAL A 70 -46.35 -27.76 27.55
C VAL A 70 -46.66 -28.20 29.01
N PRO A 71 -46.94 -29.48 29.26
CA PRO A 71 -47.14 -29.98 30.62
C PRO A 71 -45.89 -29.74 31.49
N ALA A 72 -46.09 -29.50 32.80
CA ALA A 72 -45.00 -29.27 33.73
C ALA A 72 -43.94 -30.40 33.79
N LYS A 73 -44.39 -31.65 33.50
CA LYS A 73 -43.51 -32.83 33.44
C LYS A 73 -42.89 -33.07 32.05
N PHE A 74 -43.15 -32.21 31.07
CA PHE A 74 -42.56 -32.34 29.74
C PHE A 74 -41.04 -32.15 29.87
N TRP A 75 -40.26 -33.01 29.19
CA TRP A 75 -38.79 -33.10 29.34
C TRP A 75 -38.09 -31.74 29.10
N ALA A 76 -38.63 -30.94 28.18
CA ALA A 76 -38.04 -29.64 27.81
C ALA A 76 -38.71 -28.44 28.51
N ALA A 77 -39.70 -28.65 29.43
CA ALA A 77 -40.42 -27.55 30.06
C ALA A 77 -39.49 -26.50 30.71
N PRO A 78 -38.44 -26.87 31.48
CA PRO A 78 -37.50 -25.90 32.02
C PRO A 78 -36.73 -25.09 30.94
N ALA A 79 -36.36 -25.76 29.85
CA ALA A 79 -35.65 -25.12 28.73
C ALA A 79 -36.56 -24.17 27.96
N ILE A 80 -37.81 -24.57 27.71
CA ILE A 80 -38.83 -23.73 27.08
C ILE A 80 -39.14 -22.49 27.93
N GLN A 81 -39.29 -22.65 29.25
CA GLN A 81 -39.45 -21.54 30.18
C GLN A 81 -38.24 -20.59 30.09
N LYS A 82 -37.03 -21.09 30.20
CA LYS A 82 -35.78 -20.28 30.10
C LYS A 82 -35.70 -19.55 28.78
N ALA A 83 -35.91 -20.23 27.66
CA ALA A 83 -35.84 -19.63 26.31
C ALA A 83 -36.90 -18.52 26.12
N TYR A 84 -38.11 -18.72 26.70
CA TYR A 84 -39.15 -17.69 26.71
C TYR A 84 -38.78 -16.51 27.59
N GLU A 85 -38.36 -16.73 28.82
CA GLU A 85 -38.00 -15.68 29.78
C GLU A 85 -36.84 -14.83 29.29
N THR A 86 -35.86 -15.41 28.60
CA THR A 86 -34.70 -14.72 28.05
C THR A 86 -34.92 -14.08 26.67
N GLY A 87 -36.12 -14.25 26.11
CA GLY A 87 -36.54 -13.61 24.88
C GLY A 87 -36.08 -14.29 23.58
N PHE A 88 -35.52 -15.49 23.66
CA PHE A 88 -35.13 -16.23 22.45
C PHE A 88 -36.36 -16.73 21.67
N ILE A 89 -37.31 -17.37 22.33
CA ILE A 89 -38.47 -17.98 21.67
C ILE A 89 -39.79 -17.41 22.25
N SER A 90 -40.73 -17.11 21.37
CA SER A 90 -42.09 -16.73 21.72
C SER A 90 -43.06 -17.88 21.44
N GLY A 91 -44.26 -17.84 22.05
CA GLY A 91 -45.37 -18.73 21.72
C GLY A 91 -46.16 -18.25 20.50
N TYR A 92 -47.16 -19.08 20.13
CA TYR A 92 -48.15 -18.80 19.09
C TYR A 92 -49.47 -18.28 19.71
N PRO A 93 -50.39 -17.76 18.89
CA PRO A 93 -51.71 -17.40 19.33
C PRO A 93 -52.39 -18.52 20.09
N GLY A 94 -53.18 -18.18 21.13
CA GLY A 94 -53.82 -19.16 22.03
C GLY A 94 -52.85 -19.74 23.07
N ASN A 95 -51.78 -19.01 23.40
CA ASN A 95 -50.78 -19.39 24.40
C ASN A 95 -50.23 -20.83 24.21
N ARG A 96 -49.87 -21.15 22.95
CA ARG A 96 -49.31 -22.45 22.56
C ARG A 96 -47.85 -22.32 22.21
N PHE A 97 -47.01 -23.33 22.56
CA PHE A 97 -45.60 -23.39 22.22
C PHE A 97 -45.35 -24.27 20.99
N ARG A 98 -46.14 -25.29 20.78
CA ARG A 98 -46.00 -26.36 19.76
C ARG A 98 -44.63 -27.05 19.85
N PRO A 99 -44.31 -27.73 20.96
CA PRO A 99 -42.96 -28.26 21.24
C PRO A 99 -42.47 -29.25 20.18
N GLU A 100 -43.34 -30.09 19.61
CA GLU A 100 -42.96 -31.09 18.59
C GLU A 100 -42.96 -30.55 17.15
N ALA A 101 -43.38 -29.31 16.94
CA ALA A 101 -43.34 -28.73 15.59
C ALA A 101 -41.89 -28.45 15.17
N SER A 102 -41.58 -28.75 13.90
CA SER A 102 -40.27 -28.37 13.32
C SER A 102 -40.09 -26.85 13.36
N ILE A 103 -38.88 -26.41 13.65
CA ILE A 103 -38.51 -24.99 13.60
C ILE A 103 -37.93 -24.65 12.24
N SER A 104 -38.33 -23.54 11.64
CA SER A 104 -37.76 -23.09 10.37
C SER A 104 -36.39 -22.41 10.55
N ARG A 105 -35.58 -22.36 9.47
CA ARG A 105 -34.31 -21.65 9.46
C ARG A 105 -34.49 -20.17 9.82
N LEU A 106 -35.57 -19.56 9.32
CA LEU A 106 -35.97 -18.20 9.68
C LEU A 106 -36.18 -18.05 11.19
N GLU A 107 -36.97 -18.92 11.79
CA GLU A 107 -37.29 -18.85 13.23
C GLU A 107 -36.06 -19.02 14.11
N VAL A 108 -35.09 -19.87 13.72
CA VAL A 108 -33.80 -20.01 14.42
C VAL A 108 -33.03 -18.70 14.39
N LEU A 109 -32.88 -18.08 13.23
CA LEU A 109 -32.15 -16.81 13.09
C LEU A 109 -32.85 -15.66 13.83
N LEU A 110 -34.17 -15.56 13.73
CA LEU A 110 -34.95 -14.54 14.49
C LEU A 110 -34.79 -14.72 16.00
N SER A 111 -34.80 -15.99 16.46
CA SER A 111 -34.57 -16.33 17.86
C SER A 111 -33.22 -15.84 18.34
N LEU A 112 -32.14 -16.12 17.62
CA LEU A 112 -30.80 -15.70 17.97
C LEU A 112 -30.66 -14.18 18.00
N VAL A 113 -31.14 -13.48 16.96
CA VAL A 113 -31.11 -12.00 16.92
C VAL A 113 -31.86 -11.39 18.10
N THR A 114 -33.06 -11.91 18.44
CA THR A 114 -33.87 -11.35 19.50
C THR A 114 -33.33 -11.69 20.88
N GLY A 115 -32.91 -12.94 21.11
CA GLY A 115 -32.38 -13.39 22.40
C GLY A 115 -31.04 -12.75 22.76
N LEU A 116 -30.21 -12.45 21.78
CA LEU A 116 -28.88 -11.86 21.95
C LEU A 116 -28.88 -10.35 21.77
N ASP A 117 -30.04 -9.70 21.57
CA ASP A 117 -30.18 -8.26 21.37
C ASP A 117 -29.29 -7.71 20.24
N ILE A 118 -29.17 -8.44 19.14
CA ILE A 118 -28.35 -7.99 18.01
C ILE A 118 -29.03 -6.82 17.32
N PRO A 119 -28.36 -5.64 17.24
CA PRO A 119 -29.00 -4.43 16.77
C PRO A 119 -29.25 -4.46 15.26
N ALA A 120 -30.52 -4.27 14.86
CA ALA A 120 -30.92 -4.21 13.45
C ALA A 120 -30.43 -2.91 12.74
N ASN A 121 -30.07 -1.88 13.50
CA ASN A 121 -29.52 -0.62 12.99
C ASN A 121 -27.98 -0.55 13.06
N SER A 122 -27.29 -1.64 13.26
CA SER A 122 -25.82 -1.64 13.19
C SER A 122 -25.34 -1.28 11.80
N THR A 123 -24.15 -0.67 11.70
CA THR A 123 -23.51 -0.28 10.42
C THR A 123 -23.45 -1.45 9.45
N PHE A 124 -23.20 -2.66 9.93
CA PHE A 124 -23.11 -3.86 9.09
C PHE A 124 -24.49 -4.33 8.65
N ALA A 125 -25.51 -4.31 9.52
CA ALA A 125 -26.89 -4.65 9.17
C ALA A 125 -27.44 -3.69 8.09
N LEU A 126 -27.18 -2.37 8.22
CA LEU A 126 -27.63 -1.35 7.27
C LEU A 126 -26.98 -1.51 5.87
N LYS A 127 -25.78 -2.08 5.78
CA LYS A 127 -25.11 -2.37 4.50
C LYS A 127 -25.62 -3.63 3.80
N VAL A 128 -26.47 -4.44 4.44
CA VAL A 128 -26.99 -5.68 3.85
C VAL A 128 -28.19 -5.39 2.96
N SER A 129 -28.02 -5.56 1.65
CA SER A 129 -29.11 -5.65 0.70
C SER A 129 -29.52 -7.14 0.59
N LEU A 130 -30.67 -7.52 1.15
CA LEU A 130 -31.12 -8.92 1.13
C LEU A 130 -31.36 -9.44 -0.29
N PRO A 131 -31.98 -8.67 -1.24
CA PRO A 131 -32.15 -9.13 -2.62
C PRO A 131 -30.84 -9.35 -3.38
N GLU A 132 -29.78 -8.60 -3.08
CA GLU A 132 -28.46 -8.80 -3.68
C GLU A 132 -27.73 -9.99 -3.04
N ARG A 133 -28.01 -10.25 -1.77
CA ARG A 133 -27.34 -11.31 -0.99
C ARG A 133 -27.98 -12.68 -1.21
N TYR A 134 -29.32 -12.75 -1.27
CA TYR A 134 -30.07 -14.00 -1.33
C TYR A 134 -31.02 -14.03 -2.53
N GLN A 135 -30.91 -15.09 -3.35
CA GLN A 135 -31.78 -15.31 -4.51
C GLN A 135 -33.24 -15.53 -4.12
N ASP A 136 -33.45 -16.03 -2.91
CA ASP A 136 -34.76 -16.32 -2.32
C ASP A 136 -35.21 -15.27 -1.30
N ALA A 137 -34.64 -14.07 -1.36
CA ALA A 137 -35.00 -12.97 -0.46
C ALA A 137 -36.50 -12.65 -0.44
N ALA A 138 -37.20 -12.85 -1.55
CA ALA A 138 -38.65 -12.64 -1.64
C ALA A 138 -39.48 -13.57 -0.73
N GLN A 139 -38.91 -14.67 -0.26
CA GLN A 139 -39.55 -15.59 0.70
C GLN A 139 -39.42 -15.10 2.16
N ILE A 140 -38.65 -14.05 2.42
CA ILE A 140 -38.49 -13.49 3.77
C ILE A 140 -39.71 -12.63 4.07
N PRO A 141 -40.52 -12.95 5.11
CA PRO A 141 -41.63 -12.12 5.47
C PRO A 141 -41.22 -10.71 5.88
N ALA A 142 -42.06 -9.72 5.59
CA ALA A 142 -41.75 -8.30 5.85
C ALA A 142 -41.34 -8.04 7.31
N TYR A 143 -42.04 -8.69 8.29
CA TYR A 143 -41.72 -8.54 9.72
C TYR A 143 -40.34 -9.08 10.12
N ALA A 144 -39.74 -9.93 9.32
CA ALA A 144 -38.45 -10.56 9.60
C ALA A 144 -37.27 -9.87 8.92
N THR A 145 -37.52 -8.97 7.95
CA THR A 145 -36.50 -8.34 7.10
C THR A 145 -35.34 -7.72 7.90
N ASP A 146 -35.65 -6.89 8.89
CA ASP A 146 -34.61 -6.18 9.66
C ASP A 146 -33.79 -7.13 10.54
N LYS A 147 -34.42 -8.17 11.09
CA LYS A 147 -33.73 -9.19 11.89
C LYS A 147 -32.85 -10.09 11.03
N ILE A 148 -33.26 -10.41 9.81
CA ILE A 148 -32.41 -11.18 8.88
C ILE A 148 -31.24 -10.32 8.39
N ARG A 149 -31.42 -8.99 8.19
CA ARG A 149 -30.28 -8.09 7.96
C ARG A 149 -29.32 -8.11 9.14
N ALA A 150 -29.83 -8.07 10.37
CA ALA A 150 -29.01 -8.12 11.58
C ALA A 150 -28.25 -9.45 11.72
N ALA A 151 -28.93 -10.60 11.50
CA ALA A 151 -28.30 -11.92 11.51
C ALA A 151 -27.19 -12.04 10.47
N THR A 152 -27.45 -11.54 9.24
CA THR A 152 -26.49 -11.54 8.14
C THR A 152 -25.31 -10.62 8.45
N GLY A 153 -25.59 -9.38 8.91
CA GLY A 153 -24.57 -8.40 9.30
C GLY A 153 -23.70 -8.85 10.48
N ALA A 154 -24.22 -9.71 11.33
CA ALA A 154 -23.50 -10.32 12.46
C ALA A 154 -22.80 -11.65 12.07
N ASN A 155 -22.80 -12.04 10.81
CA ASN A 155 -22.23 -13.30 10.28
C ASN A 155 -22.82 -14.58 10.91
N LEU A 156 -24.08 -14.53 11.36
CA LEU A 156 -24.74 -15.71 11.94
C LEU A 156 -25.19 -16.72 10.89
N VAL A 157 -25.38 -16.26 9.65
CA VAL A 157 -25.97 -17.06 8.58
C VAL A 157 -24.93 -18.00 7.97
N VAL A 158 -25.26 -19.27 7.90
CA VAL A 158 -24.49 -20.33 7.22
C VAL A 158 -25.40 -21.02 6.22
N ASN A 159 -25.05 -21.01 4.95
CA ASN A 159 -25.87 -21.55 3.87
C ASN A 159 -25.13 -22.65 3.10
N TYR A 160 -25.57 -23.87 3.22
CA TYR A 160 -25.06 -25.00 2.45
C TYR A 160 -26.17 -25.52 1.49
N PRO A 161 -25.85 -25.90 0.24
CA PRO A 161 -24.54 -25.76 -0.43
C PRO A 161 -24.32 -24.40 -1.11
N ASN A 162 -25.35 -23.55 -1.12
CA ASN A 162 -25.32 -22.29 -1.85
C ASN A 162 -25.46 -21.08 -0.92
N LEU A 163 -24.41 -20.26 -0.83
CA LEU A 163 -24.41 -19.04 -0.01
C LEU A 163 -25.53 -18.06 -0.32
N LYS A 164 -26.03 -18.06 -1.56
CA LYS A 164 -27.10 -17.17 -2.03
C LYS A 164 -28.52 -17.70 -1.77
N GLN A 165 -28.68 -18.80 -1.07
CA GLN A 165 -29.98 -19.38 -0.71
C GLN A 165 -30.14 -19.44 0.80
N LEU A 166 -30.94 -18.53 1.37
CA LEU A 166 -31.25 -18.52 2.79
C LEU A 166 -32.15 -19.66 3.21
N ARG A 167 -33.09 -20.08 2.33
CA ARG A 167 -34.11 -21.10 2.56
C ARG A 167 -34.92 -20.82 3.83
N PRO A 168 -35.51 -19.60 3.94
CA PRO A 168 -36.05 -19.12 5.23
C PRO A 168 -37.18 -19.96 5.77
N LEU A 169 -38.05 -20.51 4.90
CA LEU A 169 -39.25 -21.26 5.27
C LEU A 169 -39.01 -22.76 5.42
N GLU A 170 -37.82 -23.26 5.04
CA GLU A 170 -37.50 -24.67 5.23
C GLU A 170 -37.25 -25.00 6.71
N ALA A 171 -37.60 -26.22 7.11
CA ALA A 171 -37.28 -26.75 8.44
C ALA A 171 -35.76 -26.76 8.62
N ALA A 172 -35.27 -26.17 9.70
CA ALA A 172 -33.85 -26.23 10.05
C ALA A 172 -33.52 -27.67 10.49
N ASN A 173 -32.46 -28.22 9.89
CA ASN A 173 -31.93 -29.50 10.34
C ASN A 173 -30.92 -29.27 11.49
N ARG A 174 -30.48 -30.36 12.12
CA ARG A 174 -29.55 -30.31 13.26
C ARG A 174 -28.20 -29.68 12.91
N ALA A 175 -27.73 -29.81 11.65
CA ALA A 175 -26.51 -29.18 11.16
C ALA A 175 -26.70 -27.68 10.98
N ASP A 176 -27.82 -27.21 10.41
CA ASP A 176 -28.15 -25.81 10.29
C ASP A 176 -28.13 -25.09 11.66
N VAL A 177 -28.83 -25.69 12.63
CA VAL A 177 -28.93 -25.18 14.00
C VAL A 177 -27.55 -25.15 14.66
N ALA A 178 -26.74 -26.22 14.52
CA ALA A 178 -25.40 -26.27 15.07
C ALA A 178 -24.53 -25.14 14.48
N ALA A 179 -24.58 -24.91 13.16
CA ALA A 179 -23.82 -23.87 12.51
C ALA A 179 -24.25 -22.46 12.97
N PHE A 180 -25.56 -22.17 13.05
CA PHE A 180 -26.04 -20.85 13.49
C PHE A 180 -25.73 -20.59 14.97
N ILE A 181 -25.86 -21.58 15.85
CA ILE A 181 -25.50 -21.46 17.28
C ILE A 181 -23.99 -21.19 17.43
N TYR A 182 -23.17 -21.96 16.69
CA TYR A 182 -21.72 -21.75 16.73
C TYR A 182 -21.33 -20.32 16.30
N GLN A 183 -21.91 -19.84 15.18
CA GLN A 183 -21.68 -18.47 14.71
C GLN A 183 -22.17 -17.41 15.71
N ALA A 184 -23.27 -17.67 16.42
CA ALA A 184 -23.73 -16.79 17.49
C ALA A 184 -22.73 -16.75 18.68
N LEU A 185 -22.08 -17.87 18.99
CA LEU A 185 -21.02 -17.92 20.01
C LEU A 185 -19.73 -17.23 19.54
N VAL A 186 -19.39 -17.32 18.24
CA VAL A 186 -18.30 -16.55 17.64
C VAL A 186 -18.59 -15.04 17.71
N TYR A 187 -19.80 -14.61 17.38
CA TYR A 187 -20.24 -13.21 17.51
C TYR A 187 -20.09 -12.69 18.94
N LEU A 188 -20.33 -13.52 19.94
CA LEU A 188 -20.15 -13.21 21.37
C LEU A 188 -18.72 -13.41 21.87
N GLU A 189 -17.78 -13.74 21.00
CA GLU A 189 -16.37 -14.02 21.32
C GLU A 189 -16.15 -15.15 22.35
N LYS A 190 -17.10 -16.08 22.46
CA LYS A 190 -17.04 -17.21 23.39
C LYS A 190 -16.32 -18.44 22.84
N VAL A 191 -16.21 -18.54 21.53
CA VAL A 191 -15.49 -19.62 20.83
C VAL A 191 -14.67 -19.04 19.68
N PRO A 192 -13.58 -19.70 19.27
CA PRO A 192 -12.79 -19.27 18.12
C PRO A 192 -13.60 -19.37 16.83
N ALA A 193 -13.30 -18.50 15.85
CA ALA A 193 -13.91 -18.58 14.53
C ALA A 193 -13.46 -19.86 13.80
N ILE A 194 -14.39 -20.47 13.08
CA ILE A 194 -14.15 -21.61 12.17
C ILE A 194 -14.07 -21.10 10.75
N THR A 195 -13.10 -21.59 9.98
CA THR A 195 -13.05 -21.35 8.54
C THR A 195 -14.03 -22.27 7.83
N SER A 196 -15.02 -21.71 7.14
CA SER A 196 -15.98 -22.46 6.32
C SER A 196 -16.41 -21.61 5.14
N GLU A 197 -16.45 -22.21 3.95
CA GLU A 197 -16.92 -21.55 2.73
C GLU A 197 -18.43 -21.25 2.74
N TYR A 198 -19.19 -21.81 3.71
CA TYR A 198 -20.64 -21.66 3.81
C TYR A 198 -21.10 -20.53 4.74
N ILE A 199 -20.19 -19.87 5.45
CA ILE A 199 -20.51 -18.70 6.28
C ILE A 199 -20.76 -17.48 5.39
N VAL A 200 -21.87 -16.78 5.60
CA VAL A 200 -22.17 -15.51 4.92
C VAL A 200 -21.47 -14.38 5.67
N ILE A 201 -20.28 -13.97 5.21
CA ILE A 201 -19.45 -12.96 5.88
C ILE A 201 -19.84 -11.57 5.40
N VAL A 202 -20.21 -10.70 6.35
CA VAL A 202 -20.41 -9.25 6.17
C VAL A 202 -19.50 -8.47 7.11
N ARG A 203 -19.24 -8.99 8.32
CA ARG A 203 -18.33 -8.42 9.31
C ARG A 203 -17.13 -9.35 9.49
N PRO A 204 -16.02 -9.10 8.79
CA PRO A 204 -14.80 -9.87 9.02
C PRO A 204 -14.18 -9.53 10.37
N LYS A 205 -13.48 -10.48 10.98
CA LYS A 205 -12.58 -10.20 12.10
C LYS A 205 -11.42 -9.37 11.57
N THR A 206 -11.13 -8.25 12.22
CA THR A 206 -10.02 -7.37 11.84
C THR A 206 -8.99 -7.24 12.96
N VAL A 207 -7.76 -6.88 12.58
CA VAL A 207 -6.64 -6.63 13.49
C VAL A 207 -5.88 -5.40 12.99
N SER A 208 -5.36 -4.61 13.92
CA SER A 208 -4.35 -3.61 13.60
C SER A 208 -3.00 -4.31 13.48
N VAL A 209 -2.33 -4.10 12.36
CA VAL A 209 -0.98 -4.61 12.10
C VAL A 209 0.01 -3.45 12.08
N SER A 210 1.25 -3.72 12.41
CA SER A 210 2.34 -2.77 12.25
C SER A 210 3.59 -3.49 11.76
N HIS A 211 4.38 -2.80 10.97
CA HIS A 211 5.67 -3.27 10.50
C HIS A 211 6.59 -2.08 10.28
N LYS A 212 7.87 -2.37 10.14
CA LYS A 212 8.86 -1.34 9.79
C LYS A 212 8.61 -0.84 8.37
N ARG A 213 8.45 0.48 8.22
CA ARG A 213 8.36 1.16 6.93
C ARG A 213 9.72 1.78 6.63
N GLU A 214 10.17 1.64 5.38
CA GLU A 214 11.49 2.12 4.98
C GLU A 214 11.49 2.37 3.47
N PHE A 215 11.89 3.57 3.05
CA PHE A 215 12.07 3.88 1.63
C PHE A 215 13.40 3.30 1.15
N ARG A 216 13.35 2.39 0.19
CA ARG A 216 14.51 1.65 -0.34
C ARG A 216 14.56 1.84 -1.84
N ALA A 217 15.39 2.76 -2.30
CA ALA A 217 15.37 3.16 -3.69
C ALA A 217 16.76 3.14 -4.32
N VAL A 218 16.77 3.15 -5.65
CA VAL A 218 17.96 3.26 -6.47
C VAL A 218 17.72 4.23 -7.62
N TRP A 219 18.71 5.08 -7.92
CA TRP A 219 18.73 5.87 -9.14
C TRP A 219 19.10 5.01 -10.34
N VAL A 220 18.36 5.19 -11.42
CA VAL A 220 18.66 4.63 -12.75
C VAL A 220 18.89 5.78 -13.70
N THR A 221 20.16 6.00 -14.02
CA THR A 221 20.66 7.10 -14.84
C THR A 221 20.65 6.72 -16.31
N THR A 222 20.01 7.55 -17.14
CA THR A 222 19.94 7.35 -18.59
C THR A 222 20.98 8.17 -19.35
N ALA A 223 21.31 9.37 -18.86
CA ALA A 223 22.39 10.16 -19.42
C ALA A 223 23.70 9.37 -19.46
N TRP A 224 24.44 9.51 -20.55
CA TRP A 224 25.67 8.75 -20.84
C TRP A 224 25.51 7.24 -20.83
N ASN A 225 24.26 6.72 -20.83
CA ASN A 225 23.96 5.29 -20.74
C ASN A 225 24.68 4.62 -19.54
N ILE A 226 24.62 5.29 -18.38
CA ILE A 226 25.29 4.81 -17.15
C ILE A 226 24.63 3.52 -16.68
N ASP A 227 23.29 3.52 -16.54
CA ASP A 227 22.55 2.38 -16.03
C ASP A 227 21.62 1.77 -17.09
N TRP A 228 20.79 2.61 -17.79
CA TRP A 228 19.82 2.16 -18.79
C TRP A 228 19.48 3.28 -19.80
N PRO A 229 19.27 2.91 -21.10
CA PRO A 229 19.74 1.66 -21.74
C PRO A 229 21.25 1.53 -21.63
N SER A 230 21.79 0.30 -21.71
CA SER A 230 23.25 0.07 -21.55
C SER A 230 24.10 0.76 -22.62
N GLN A 231 23.49 1.05 -23.77
CA GLN A 231 24.07 1.85 -24.87
C GLN A 231 22.98 2.51 -25.72
N ARG A 232 23.36 3.56 -26.44
CA ARG A 232 22.50 4.26 -27.40
C ARG A 232 22.09 3.37 -28.55
N GLY A 233 20.82 3.43 -28.95
CA GLY A 233 20.33 2.75 -30.16
C GLY A 233 20.24 1.25 -30.04
N LEU A 234 20.14 0.69 -28.83
CA LEU A 234 19.79 -0.73 -28.65
C LEU A 234 18.48 -1.06 -29.35
N PRO A 235 18.31 -2.28 -29.88
CA PRO A 235 17.04 -2.79 -30.33
C PRO A 235 15.98 -2.67 -29.23
N VAL A 236 14.73 -2.39 -29.60
CA VAL A 236 13.65 -2.14 -28.66
C VAL A 236 13.45 -3.29 -27.65
N GLU A 237 13.53 -4.53 -28.13
CA GLU A 237 13.36 -5.71 -27.27
C GLU A 237 14.49 -5.87 -26.24
N GLU A 238 15.71 -5.43 -26.58
CA GLU A 238 16.83 -5.40 -25.65
C GLU A 238 16.62 -4.29 -24.59
N GLN A 239 16.19 -3.08 -25.03
CA GLN A 239 15.86 -1.99 -24.10
C GLN A 239 14.81 -2.43 -23.07
N LYS A 240 13.73 -3.08 -23.52
CA LYS A 240 12.67 -3.61 -22.64
C LYS A 240 13.20 -4.69 -21.70
N THR A 241 13.98 -5.63 -22.24
CA THR A 241 14.56 -6.73 -21.46
C THR A 241 15.47 -6.21 -20.35
N GLU A 242 16.36 -5.27 -20.65
CA GLU A 242 17.24 -4.65 -19.66
C GLU A 242 16.44 -3.96 -18.55
N LEU A 243 15.39 -3.18 -18.90
CA LEU A 243 14.55 -2.49 -17.94
C LEU A 243 13.81 -3.47 -17.02
N ILE A 244 13.24 -4.53 -17.56
CA ILE A 244 12.58 -5.59 -16.80
C ILE A 244 13.57 -6.26 -15.85
N GLN A 245 14.78 -6.61 -16.32
CA GLN A 245 15.84 -7.20 -15.49
C GLN A 245 16.27 -6.27 -14.34
N ILE A 246 16.32 -4.96 -14.57
CA ILE A 246 16.58 -3.98 -13.52
C ILE A 246 15.48 -4.04 -12.46
N LEU A 247 14.20 -4.03 -12.86
CA LEU A 247 13.07 -4.08 -11.94
C LEU A 247 12.98 -5.42 -11.17
N ASP A 248 13.30 -6.54 -11.83
CA ASP A 248 13.40 -7.86 -11.17
C ASP A 248 14.49 -7.86 -10.08
N ARG A 249 15.64 -7.25 -10.33
CA ARG A 249 16.71 -7.10 -9.33
C ARG A 249 16.32 -6.20 -8.18
N ILE A 250 15.65 -5.08 -8.46
CA ILE A 250 15.09 -4.17 -7.45
C ILE A 250 14.11 -4.93 -6.53
N GLN A 251 13.20 -5.71 -7.12
CA GLN A 251 12.25 -6.54 -6.36
C GLN A 251 12.97 -7.59 -5.51
N ALA A 252 13.94 -8.32 -6.08
CA ALA A 252 14.69 -9.35 -5.39
C ALA A 252 15.52 -8.83 -4.20
N LEU A 253 15.86 -7.54 -4.20
CA LEU A 253 16.53 -6.84 -3.09
C LEU A 253 15.57 -6.30 -2.03
N ASN A 254 14.27 -6.54 -2.14
CA ASN A 254 13.24 -5.91 -1.30
C ASN A 254 13.31 -4.37 -1.33
N PHE A 255 13.75 -3.80 -2.45
CA PHE A 255 13.60 -2.37 -2.71
C PHE A 255 12.16 -2.10 -3.14
N ASN A 256 11.68 -0.90 -2.86
CA ASN A 256 10.28 -0.51 -3.08
C ASN A 256 10.11 0.78 -3.89
N ALA A 257 11.21 1.33 -4.40
CA ALA A 257 11.16 2.48 -5.30
C ALA A 257 12.33 2.48 -6.31
N ILE A 258 12.07 3.05 -7.49
CA ILE A 258 13.04 3.39 -8.51
C ILE A 258 12.97 4.88 -8.81
N VAL A 259 14.12 5.55 -8.93
CA VAL A 259 14.22 6.93 -9.40
C VAL A 259 14.80 6.90 -10.80
N LEU A 260 13.92 6.88 -11.81
CA LEU A 260 14.28 6.72 -13.23
C LEU A 260 14.46 8.07 -13.91
N GLN A 261 15.66 8.33 -14.47
CA GLN A 261 15.92 9.53 -15.23
C GLN A 261 15.19 9.49 -16.59
N ILE A 262 14.19 10.35 -16.77
CA ILE A 262 13.39 10.42 -17.98
C ILE A 262 13.62 11.68 -18.82
N ARG A 263 14.26 12.69 -18.24
CA ARG A 263 14.60 13.97 -18.88
C ARG A 263 16.06 14.36 -18.58
N PRO A 264 17.03 13.87 -19.34
CA PRO A 264 18.46 14.12 -19.08
C PRO A 264 18.98 15.48 -19.59
N THR A 265 18.56 15.93 -20.76
CA THR A 265 19.17 17.07 -21.48
C THR A 265 18.15 17.93 -22.27
N GLY A 266 16.99 18.23 -21.68
CA GLY A 266 15.90 18.94 -22.38
C GLY A 266 15.24 18.08 -23.48
N ASP A 267 15.34 16.77 -23.33
CA ASP A 267 14.82 15.73 -24.21
C ASP A 267 14.16 14.61 -23.38
N ALA A 268 13.39 13.75 -23.99
CA ALA A 268 12.50 12.83 -23.31
C ALA A 268 12.82 11.36 -23.61
N LEU A 269 12.77 10.51 -22.58
CA LEU A 269 12.71 9.05 -22.71
C LEU A 269 11.25 8.57 -22.55
N TYR A 270 10.32 9.32 -23.07
CA TYR A 270 8.88 9.03 -23.09
C TYR A 270 8.22 9.77 -24.25
N SER A 271 7.01 9.40 -24.62
CA SER A 271 6.27 10.08 -25.69
C SER A 271 5.86 11.50 -25.28
N SER A 272 6.63 12.51 -25.71
CA SER A 272 6.39 13.91 -25.42
C SER A 272 6.01 14.69 -26.66
N GLN A 273 5.09 15.66 -26.50
CA GLN A 273 4.79 16.67 -27.53
C GLN A 273 5.59 17.98 -27.28
N LEU A 274 6.22 18.09 -26.11
CA LEU A 274 6.91 19.31 -25.67
C LEU A 274 8.44 19.23 -25.91
N GLU A 275 9.01 18.03 -25.85
CA GLU A 275 10.45 17.80 -26.02
C GLU A 275 10.72 16.63 -26.97
N PRO A 276 11.84 16.62 -27.72
CA PRO A 276 12.15 15.54 -28.65
C PRO A 276 12.55 14.26 -27.89
N TRP A 277 12.47 13.12 -28.57
CA TRP A 277 13.05 11.87 -28.09
C TRP A 277 14.54 12.02 -27.81
N SER A 278 15.00 11.47 -26.72
CA SER A 278 16.39 11.53 -26.30
C SER A 278 17.30 10.64 -27.17
N GLU A 279 18.48 11.17 -27.55
CA GLU A 279 19.49 10.35 -28.23
C GLU A 279 20.05 9.24 -27.35
N TRP A 280 19.96 9.35 -26.02
CA TRP A 280 20.40 8.32 -25.10
C TRP A 280 19.60 7.02 -25.25
N LEU A 281 18.38 7.11 -25.79
CA LEU A 281 17.51 5.97 -26.05
C LEU A 281 17.78 5.37 -27.44
N THR A 282 17.64 6.17 -28.49
CA THR A 282 17.61 5.68 -29.87
C THR A 282 18.88 5.96 -30.68
N GLY A 283 19.85 6.64 -30.09
CA GLY A 283 21.09 7.05 -30.74
C GLY A 283 20.98 8.31 -31.58
N THR A 284 19.76 8.84 -31.79
CA THR A 284 19.51 10.06 -32.56
C THR A 284 18.37 10.84 -31.92
N GLN A 285 18.63 12.11 -31.56
CA GLN A 285 17.59 12.96 -30.96
C GLN A 285 16.41 13.18 -31.93
N GLY A 286 15.20 13.13 -31.40
CA GLY A 286 13.96 13.26 -32.14
C GLY A 286 13.45 11.97 -32.82
N LYS A 287 14.28 10.92 -32.87
CA LYS A 287 13.86 9.62 -33.41
C LYS A 287 13.15 8.79 -32.32
N ALA A 288 11.89 8.44 -32.57
CA ALA A 288 11.15 7.50 -31.70
C ALA A 288 11.75 6.09 -31.75
N PRO A 289 11.52 5.26 -30.72
CA PRO A 289 11.82 3.81 -30.79
C PRO A 289 11.06 3.14 -31.93
N GLU A 290 11.70 2.19 -32.61
CA GLU A 290 11.10 1.41 -33.69
C GLU A 290 11.42 -0.08 -33.50
N PRO A 291 10.40 -0.97 -33.32
CA PRO A 291 8.98 -0.65 -33.21
C PRO A 291 8.65 0.28 -32.04
N PHE A 292 7.58 1.08 -32.20
CA PHE A 292 7.20 2.08 -31.20
C PHE A 292 6.81 1.44 -29.86
N TYR A 293 7.32 2.00 -28.78
CA TYR A 293 6.84 1.81 -27.41
C TYR A 293 7.11 3.07 -26.59
N ASP A 294 6.39 3.26 -25.49
CA ASP A 294 6.68 4.33 -24.53
C ASP A 294 7.47 3.73 -23.34
N PRO A 295 8.75 4.09 -23.16
CA PRO A 295 9.60 3.58 -22.09
C PRO A 295 9.05 3.89 -20.68
N LEU A 296 8.49 5.08 -20.47
CA LEU A 296 7.96 5.46 -19.16
C LEU A 296 6.68 4.69 -18.83
N GLU A 297 5.77 4.53 -19.79
CA GLU A 297 4.56 3.72 -19.59
C GLU A 297 4.90 2.26 -19.24
N LEU A 298 5.85 1.67 -19.98
CA LEU A 298 6.35 0.32 -19.68
C LEU A 298 6.98 0.25 -18.28
N ALA A 299 7.85 1.22 -17.94
CA ALA A 299 8.52 1.23 -16.65
C ALA A 299 7.52 1.32 -15.48
N ILE A 300 6.49 2.17 -15.59
CA ILE A 300 5.42 2.30 -14.58
C ILE A 300 4.65 0.97 -14.44
N ALA A 301 4.18 0.41 -15.55
CA ALA A 301 3.41 -0.83 -15.52
C ALA A 301 4.19 -1.99 -14.90
N GLU A 302 5.46 -2.15 -15.27
CA GLU A 302 6.31 -3.22 -14.74
C GLU A 302 6.78 -2.96 -13.30
N ALA A 303 6.98 -1.70 -12.88
CA ALA A 303 7.29 -1.34 -11.50
C ALA A 303 6.08 -1.62 -10.58
N HIS A 304 4.87 -1.19 -10.96
CA HIS A 304 3.66 -1.38 -10.17
C HIS A 304 3.29 -2.86 -9.99
N LYS A 305 3.47 -3.71 -11.02
CA LYS A 305 3.33 -5.18 -10.88
C LYS A 305 4.23 -5.78 -9.80
N ARG A 306 5.36 -5.14 -9.51
CA ARG A 306 6.34 -5.56 -8.50
C ARG A 306 6.22 -4.80 -7.19
N ASN A 307 5.20 -3.95 -7.03
CA ASN A 307 4.99 -3.06 -5.90
C ASN A 307 6.16 -2.07 -5.67
N ILE A 308 6.78 -1.61 -6.76
CA ILE A 308 7.85 -0.63 -6.78
C ILE A 308 7.25 0.72 -7.17
N GLU A 309 7.50 1.78 -6.38
CA GLU A 309 7.17 3.16 -6.76
C GLU A 309 8.10 3.63 -7.87
N LEU A 310 7.57 4.34 -8.87
CA LEU A 310 8.36 4.98 -9.89
C LEU A 310 8.36 6.49 -9.68
N HIS A 311 9.54 7.03 -9.34
CA HIS A 311 9.79 8.46 -9.25
C HIS A 311 10.47 8.93 -10.56
N ALA A 312 9.79 9.77 -11.31
CA ALA A 312 10.30 10.32 -12.56
C ALA A 312 11.34 11.39 -12.27
N TRP A 313 12.58 11.16 -12.71
CA TRP A 313 13.70 12.07 -12.48
C TRP A 313 13.92 12.99 -13.69
N PHE A 314 13.88 14.28 -13.41
CA PHE A 314 14.12 15.37 -14.36
C PHE A 314 15.39 16.12 -14.00
N ASN A 315 16.28 16.35 -14.95
CA ASN A 315 17.22 17.45 -14.85
C ASN A 315 16.51 18.74 -15.30
N PRO A 316 16.39 19.78 -14.46
CA PRO A 316 15.51 20.90 -14.78
C PRO A 316 16.03 21.84 -15.87
N TYR A 317 17.34 22.02 -16.01
CA TYR A 317 17.89 23.11 -16.83
C TYR A 317 19.06 22.74 -17.78
N ARG A 318 19.56 21.51 -17.75
CA ARG A 318 20.57 21.08 -18.69
C ARG A 318 19.95 20.86 -20.07
N ALA A 319 20.51 21.50 -21.11
CA ALA A 319 20.03 21.44 -22.48
C ALA A 319 20.95 20.65 -23.43
N GLY A 320 22.11 20.21 -22.96
CA GLY A 320 23.04 19.43 -23.75
C GLY A 320 24.35 19.18 -22.99
N THR A 321 25.14 18.24 -23.52
CA THR A 321 26.47 17.86 -23.00
C THR A 321 27.48 17.73 -24.12
N SER A 322 28.76 17.77 -23.78
CA SER A 322 29.87 17.53 -24.73
C SER A 322 29.84 16.12 -25.37
N SER A 323 29.12 15.19 -24.76
CA SER A 323 28.97 13.82 -25.25
C SER A 323 27.79 13.62 -26.21
N GLN A 324 27.02 14.68 -26.45
CA GLN A 324 25.91 14.67 -27.42
C GLN A 324 26.48 14.46 -28.84
N ARG A 325 25.85 13.55 -29.59
CA ARG A 325 26.28 13.20 -30.96
C ARG A 325 25.32 13.73 -32.02
N SER A 326 24.05 13.92 -31.66
CA SER A 326 23.02 14.46 -32.55
C SER A 326 22.88 15.97 -32.36
N PRO A 327 22.59 16.74 -33.44
CA PRO A 327 22.17 18.13 -33.29
C PRO A 327 20.80 18.17 -32.59
N ASN A 328 20.54 19.26 -31.85
CA ASN A 328 19.21 19.49 -31.28
C ASN A 328 18.18 19.69 -32.40
N VAL A 329 17.03 19.03 -32.28
CA VAL A 329 15.91 19.12 -33.24
C VAL A 329 14.65 19.63 -32.56
N ARG A 330 13.73 20.24 -33.34
CA ARG A 330 12.42 20.66 -32.79
C ARG A 330 11.68 19.46 -32.22
N PRO A 331 10.97 19.63 -31.08
CA PRO A 331 10.68 20.88 -30.36
C PRO A 331 11.71 21.27 -29.25
N HIS A 332 12.95 20.79 -29.27
CA HIS A 332 13.95 21.10 -28.23
C HIS A 332 14.07 22.62 -27.99
N ILE A 333 14.16 23.04 -26.71
CA ILE A 333 14.21 24.47 -26.32
C ILE A 333 15.41 25.21 -26.94
N ALA A 334 16.55 24.56 -27.12
CA ALA A 334 17.72 25.15 -27.78
C ALA A 334 17.47 25.48 -29.27
N VAL A 335 16.42 24.94 -29.88
CA VAL A 335 16.01 25.22 -31.27
C VAL A 335 14.82 26.17 -31.32
N THR A 336 13.93 26.11 -30.34
CA THR A 336 12.70 26.92 -30.29
C THR A 336 12.92 28.29 -29.64
N HIS A 337 13.81 28.34 -28.63
CA HIS A 337 14.14 29.54 -27.84
C HIS A 337 15.63 29.64 -27.58
N PRO A 338 16.48 29.69 -28.66
CA PRO A 338 17.93 29.68 -28.52
C PRO A 338 18.47 30.89 -27.73
N GLU A 339 17.71 31.99 -27.65
CA GLU A 339 18.04 33.22 -26.91
C GLU A 339 18.08 33.04 -25.38
N TYR A 340 17.63 31.90 -24.83
CA TYR A 340 17.64 31.54 -23.41
C TYR A 340 18.45 30.28 -23.12
N VAL A 341 19.23 29.80 -24.10
CA VAL A 341 20.05 28.58 -23.95
C VAL A 341 21.52 28.94 -24.26
N TYR A 342 22.37 28.71 -23.29
CA TYR A 342 23.74 29.17 -23.32
C TYR A 342 24.74 28.02 -23.28
N GLN A 343 25.87 28.21 -24.00
CA GLN A 343 27.05 27.40 -23.79
C GLN A 343 27.69 27.78 -22.47
N TYR A 344 27.91 26.81 -21.59
CA TYR A 344 28.65 26.97 -20.34
C TYR A 344 29.71 25.88 -20.23
N ASP A 345 30.95 26.26 -20.48
CA ASP A 345 32.08 25.34 -20.68
C ASP A 345 31.74 24.27 -21.72
N THR A 346 31.76 22.99 -21.36
CA THR A 346 31.49 21.86 -22.25
C THR A 346 29.99 21.48 -22.34
N ASN A 347 29.14 22.11 -21.56
CA ASN A 347 27.72 21.83 -21.48
C ASN A 347 26.84 22.97 -22.03
N VAL A 348 25.60 22.64 -22.36
CA VAL A 348 24.58 23.61 -22.77
C VAL A 348 23.53 23.70 -21.69
N TRP A 349 23.18 24.96 -21.31
CA TRP A 349 22.33 25.21 -20.16
C TRP A 349 21.20 26.18 -20.50
N MET A 350 20.00 25.89 -20.00
CA MET A 350 18.85 26.79 -20.04
C MET A 350 19.02 27.84 -18.96
N ASP A 351 18.57 29.08 -19.23
CA ASP A 351 18.64 30.19 -18.26
C ASP A 351 17.53 30.10 -17.20
N PRO A 352 17.80 29.70 -15.93
CA PRO A 352 16.79 29.65 -14.90
C PRO A 352 16.13 30.97 -14.56
N GLY A 353 16.77 32.10 -14.94
CA GLY A 353 16.23 33.46 -14.78
C GLY A 353 15.17 33.83 -15.81
N SER A 354 15.05 33.09 -16.90
CA SER A 354 14.08 33.33 -17.96
C SER A 354 12.70 32.74 -17.60
N GLN A 355 11.65 33.57 -17.64
CA GLN A 355 10.28 33.11 -17.44
C GLN A 355 9.86 32.05 -18.47
N VAL A 356 10.33 32.18 -19.74
CA VAL A 356 10.10 31.21 -20.80
C VAL A 356 10.65 29.84 -20.43
N VAL A 357 11.86 29.77 -19.88
CA VAL A 357 12.51 28.54 -19.44
C VAL A 357 11.76 27.93 -18.23
N GLN A 358 11.37 28.78 -17.26
CA GLN A 358 10.60 28.34 -16.11
C GLN A 358 9.26 27.76 -16.52
N ASP A 359 8.53 28.42 -17.43
CA ASP A 359 7.26 27.93 -17.95
C ASP A 359 7.43 26.64 -18.76
N TRP A 360 8.47 26.55 -19.56
CA TRP A 360 8.83 25.33 -20.30
C TRP A 360 9.04 24.14 -19.38
N THR A 361 9.99 24.28 -18.44
CA THR A 361 10.34 23.20 -17.51
C THR A 361 9.14 22.80 -16.65
N TYR A 362 8.38 23.76 -16.13
CA TYR A 362 7.16 23.52 -15.38
C TYR A 362 6.14 22.72 -16.21
N ASN A 363 5.86 23.14 -17.45
CA ASN A 363 4.88 22.49 -18.31
C ASN A 363 5.30 21.07 -18.68
N VAL A 364 6.58 20.82 -18.94
CA VAL A 364 7.13 19.48 -19.22
C VAL A 364 6.92 18.54 -18.03
N ILE A 365 7.23 19.00 -16.82
CA ILE A 365 7.06 18.18 -15.60
C ILE A 365 5.57 17.91 -15.35
N LEU A 366 4.72 18.94 -15.44
CA LEU A 366 3.27 18.79 -15.21
C LEU A 366 2.56 17.98 -16.31
N ASP A 367 3.10 17.96 -17.55
CA ASP A 367 2.59 17.08 -18.60
C ASP A 367 2.75 15.60 -18.19
N VAL A 368 3.92 15.23 -17.67
CA VAL A 368 4.16 13.88 -17.16
C VAL A 368 3.26 13.56 -15.97
N VAL A 369 3.13 14.46 -15.00
CA VAL A 369 2.23 14.27 -13.85
C VAL A 369 0.79 14.03 -14.28
N ARG A 370 0.30 14.75 -15.30
CA ARG A 370 -1.09 14.58 -15.80
C ARG A 370 -1.30 13.25 -16.52
N ARG A 371 -0.35 12.88 -17.37
CA ARG A 371 -0.53 11.78 -18.34
C ARG A 371 -0.13 10.43 -17.81
N TYR A 372 0.84 10.34 -16.93
CA TYR A 372 1.41 9.09 -16.44
C TYR A 372 1.05 8.84 -14.98
N ASP A 373 0.96 7.58 -14.61
CA ASP A 373 0.69 7.13 -13.23
C ASP A 373 1.99 6.98 -12.44
N ILE A 374 2.78 8.06 -12.41
CA ILE A 374 4.00 8.13 -11.60
C ILE A 374 3.69 8.31 -10.12
N ASP A 375 4.55 7.80 -9.24
CA ASP A 375 4.42 7.93 -7.79
C ASP A 375 5.14 9.17 -7.25
N GLY A 376 6.11 9.69 -7.99
CA GLY A 376 6.84 10.88 -7.60
C GLY A 376 7.50 11.62 -8.76
N VAL A 377 7.76 12.90 -8.54
CA VAL A 377 8.65 13.76 -9.32
C VAL A 377 9.93 13.92 -8.53
N HIS A 378 11.07 13.72 -9.16
CA HIS A 378 12.39 13.89 -8.56
C HIS A 378 13.25 14.85 -9.37
N LEU A 379 13.86 15.85 -8.71
CA LEU A 379 14.87 16.72 -9.30
C LEU A 379 16.25 16.41 -8.72
N ASP A 380 17.28 16.55 -9.55
CA ASP A 380 18.67 16.54 -9.12
C ASP A 380 19.14 17.95 -8.65
N ASP A 381 20.42 18.17 -8.52
CA ASP A 381 21.03 19.40 -8.02
C ASP A 381 21.51 20.35 -9.13
N TYR A 382 21.18 20.08 -10.38
CA TYR A 382 21.64 20.88 -11.52
C TYR A 382 20.70 22.07 -11.81
N PHE A 383 20.62 23.02 -10.87
CA PHE A 383 19.85 24.28 -11.04
C PHE A 383 20.62 25.28 -11.90
N TYR A 384 21.50 26.08 -11.33
CA TYR A 384 22.58 26.68 -12.09
C TYR A 384 23.73 25.67 -12.24
N PRO A 385 24.57 25.77 -13.28
CA PRO A 385 25.65 24.80 -13.46
C PRO A 385 26.72 24.94 -12.35
N TYR A 386 27.39 23.85 -12.06
CA TYR A 386 28.54 23.85 -11.17
C TYR A 386 29.59 24.84 -11.68
N PRO A 387 30.23 25.64 -10.80
CA PRO A 387 31.14 26.70 -11.23
C PRO A 387 32.39 26.13 -11.93
N VAL A 388 32.73 26.72 -13.05
CA VAL A 388 33.97 26.48 -13.77
C VAL A 388 34.85 27.71 -13.59
N SER A 389 36.14 27.52 -13.22
CA SER A 389 37.06 28.61 -12.95
C SER A 389 37.17 29.55 -14.16
N GLY A 390 36.94 30.85 -13.93
CA GLY A 390 37.02 31.89 -14.96
C GLY A 390 35.79 31.97 -15.90
N VAL A 391 34.79 31.09 -15.76
CA VAL A 391 33.59 31.10 -16.59
C VAL A 391 32.40 31.63 -15.79
N LYS A 392 31.78 32.72 -16.26
CA LYS A 392 30.54 33.25 -15.69
C LYS A 392 29.34 32.66 -16.42
N PHE A 393 28.24 32.45 -15.69
CA PHE A 393 26.96 32.08 -16.32
C PHE A 393 26.41 33.32 -17.05
N PRO A 394 26.06 33.25 -18.34
CA PRO A 394 25.79 34.42 -19.18
C PRO A 394 24.32 34.86 -19.14
N ASP A 395 23.78 35.15 -17.95
CA ASP A 395 22.41 35.60 -17.71
C ASP A 395 22.24 37.12 -17.52
N GLU A 396 23.21 37.89 -17.97
CA GLU A 396 23.20 39.36 -17.83
C GLU A 396 21.96 39.98 -18.50
N LYS A 397 21.49 39.40 -19.61
CA LYS A 397 20.32 39.92 -20.35
C LYS A 397 19.05 39.78 -19.50
N THR A 398 18.81 38.62 -18.93
CA THR A 398 17.63 38.34 -18.09
C THR A 398 17.70 39.08 -16.76
N TYR A 399 18.87 39.20 -16.16
CA TYR A 399 19.08 40.02 -14.97
C TYR A 399 18.83 41.51 -15.23
N SER A 400 19.34 42.07 -16.35
CA SER A 400 19.07 43.47 -16.72
C SER A 400 17.58 43.71 -16.97
N ALA A 401 16.87 42.78 -17.58
CA ALA A 401 15.42 42.86 -17.76
C ALA A 401 14.69 42.87 -16.40
N TYR A 402 15.11 42.03 -15.45
CA TYR A 402 14.59 42.03 -14.09
C TYR A 402 14.79 43.39 -13.40
N GLN A 403 15.98 44.00 -13.50
CA GLN A 403 16.27 45.33 -12.94
C GLN A 403 15.41 46.41 -13.59
N THR A 404 15.27 46.37 -14.90
CA THR A 404 14.44 47.34 -15.68
C THR A 404 12.96 47.23 -15.27
N ALA A 405 12.50 46.07 -14.92
CA ALA A 405 11.14 45.82 -14.39
C ALA A 405 10.98 46.25 -12.91
N GLY A 406 12.00 46.87 -12.31
CA GLY A 406 11.99 47.38 -10.93
C GLY A 406 12.49 46.39 -9.88
N GLY A 407 13.10 45.29 -10.31
CA GLY A 407 13.73 44.31 -9.41
C GLY A 407 14.94 44.86 -8.68
N LYS A 408 15.09 44.53 -7.37
CA LYS A 408 16.10 45.13 -6.48
C LYS A 408 17.11 44.13 -5.91
N LEU A 409 16.91 42.83 -6.15
CA LEU A 409 17.81 41.81 -5.63
C LEU A 409 19.20 41.90 -6.30
N ALA A 410 20.26 41.66 -5.55
CA ALA A 410 21.58 41.43 -6.11
C ALA A 410 21.54 40.13 -6.98
N ILE A 411 22.47 40.02 -7.94
CA ILE A 411 22.44 38.93 -8.92
C ILE A 411 22.41 37.51 -8.27
N ALA A 412 23.15 37.30 -7.20
CA ALA A 412 23.16 36.01 -6.49
C ALA A 412 21.82 35.71 -5.82
N ASP A 413 21.22 36.72 -5.18
CA ASP A 413 19.91 36.58 -4.54
C ASP A 413 18.79 36.41 -5.58
N TRP A 414 18.88 37.10 -6.72
CA TRP A 414 17.95 36.94 -7.83
C TRP A 414 18.03 35.53 -8.45
N ARG A 415 19.22 34.96 -8.60
CA ARG A 415 19.39 33.57 -9.07
C ARG A 415 18.76 32.58 -8.11
N ARG A 416 18.98 32.73 -6.79
CA ARG A 416 18.33 31.89 -5.77
C ARG A 416 16.80 32.03 -5.77
N ASP A 417 16.31 33.26 -5.90
CA ASP A 417 14.90 33.56 -5.99
C ASP A 417 14.22 32.85 -7.19
N ASN A 418 14.90 32.85 -8.36
CA ASN A 418 14.42 32.13 -9.53
C ASN A 418 14.28 30.63 -9.27
N VAL A 419 15.26 30.01 -8.63
CA VAL A 419 15.19 28.57 -8.25
C VAL A 419 14.11 28.34 -7.20
N ASN A 420 14.05 29.16 -6.15
CA ASN A 420 13.06 29.04 -5.09
C ASN A 420 11.63 29.13 -5.62
N ARG A 421 11.34 30.11 -6.48
CA ARG A 421 10.01 30.26 -7.12
C ARG A 421 9.64 29.05 -7.97
N MET A 422 10.60 28.43 -8.66
CA MET A 422 10.34 27.19 -9.40
C MET A 422 9.99 26.04 -8.46
N MET A 423 10.69 25.88 -7.33
CA MET A 423 10.40 24.82 -6.35
C MET A 423 9.01 25.00 -5.73
N GLU A 424 8.65 26.21 -5.30
CA GLU A 424 7.31 26.54 -4.80
C GLU A 424 6.23 26.28 -5.83
N ARG A 425 6.44 26.71 -7.07
CA ARG A 425 5.52 26.52 -8.20
C ARG A 425 5.29 25.04 -8.53
N LEU A 426 6.36 24.26 -8.57
CA LEU A 426 6.28 22.79 -8.80
C LEU A 426 5.54 22.09 -7.66
N SER A 427 5.88 22.39 -6.40
CA SER A 427 5.18 21.85 -5.24
C SER A 427 3.67 22.07 -5.33
N SER A 428 3.25 23.32 -5.52
CA SER A 428 1.85 23.69 -5.65
C SER A 428 1.17 23.06 -6.87
N GLY A 429 1.84 23.02 -8.01
CA GLY A 429 1.31 22.47 -9.26
C GLY A 429 1.14 20.97 -9.24
N ILE A 430 2.09 20.23 -8.66
CA ILE A 430 2.02 18.79 -8.50
C ILE A 430 0.86 18.41 -7.57
N GLN A 431 0.77 19.04 -6.39
CA GLN A 431 -0.31 18.81 -5.43
C GLN A 431 -1.69 19.11 -6.00
N ALA A 432 -1.83 20.20 -6.76
CA ALA A 432 -3.08 20.57 -7.40
C ALA A 432 -3.48 19.61 -8.53
N THR A 433 -2.50 18.94 -9.18
CA THR A 433 -2.74 18.04 -10.31
C THR A 433 -3.04 16.62 -9.86
N LYS A 434 -2.17 16.03 -9.03
CA LYS A 434 -2.31 14.69 -8.44
C LYS A 434 -1.71 14.69 -7.04
N ARG A 435 -2.55 14.78 -6.02
CA ARG A 435 -2.15 14.93 -4.62
C ARG A 435 -1.26 13.80 -4.10
N HIS A 436 -1.35 12.60 -4.66
CA HIS A 436 -0.56 11.44 -4.24
C HIS A 436 0.85 11.41 -4.85
N VAL A 437 1.12 12.20 -5.89
CA VAL A 437 2.43 12.26 -6.50
C VAL A 437 3.38 13.05 -5.60
N LYS A 438 4.41 12.39 -5.11
CA LYS A 438 5.41 12.93 -4.20
C LYS A 438 6.36 13.86 -4.95
N PHE A 439 6.79 14.96 -4.33
CA PHE A 439 7.81 15.82 -4.87
C PHE A 439 9.10 15.72 -4.05
N GLY A 440 10.18 15.26 -4.65
CA GLY A 440 11.48 15.08 -4.03
C GLY A 440 12.61 15.76 -4.78
N ILE A 441 13.65 16.13 -4.04
CA ILE A 441 14.85 16.77 -4.59
C ILE A 441 16.09 16.10 -3.99
N SER A 442 17.12 15.86 -4.80
CA SER A 442 18.44 15.44 -4.35
C SER A 442 19.46 16.58 -4.51
N PRO A 443 19.53 17.49 -3.53
CA PRO A 443 20.49 18.59 -3.56
C PRO A 443 21.90 18.09 -3.26
N PHE A 444 22.91 18.93 -3.50
CA PHE A 444 24.27 18.68 -3.00
C PHE A 444 24.25 18.41 -1.49
N GLY A 445 25.05 17.44 -1.02
CA GLY A 445 24.94 16.94 0.35
C GLY A 445 25.31 17.93 1.47
N ILE A 446 26.10 18.96 1.15
CA ILE A 446 26.50 20.02 2.06
C ILE A 446 25.63 21.25 1.80
N ASN A 447 24.85 21.69 2.77
CA ASN A 447 24.06 22.91 2.64
C ASN A 447 24.97 24.14 2.48
N ARG A 448 25.86 24.34 3.45
CA ARG A 448 26.92 25.36 3.41
C ARG A 448 28.15 24.86 4.16
N PRO A 449 29.39 25.22 3.78
CA PRO A 449 30.57 24.99 4.61
C PRO A 449 30.40 25.60 6.00
N GLY A 450 30.88 24.90 7.03
CA GLY A 450 30.68 25.30 8.43
C GLY A 450 29.29 24.97 9.00
N GLN A 451 28.50 24.20 8.29
CA GLN A 451 27.19 23.71 8.73
C GLN A 451 27.10 22.18 8.54
N PRO A 452 27.41 21.38 9.60
CA PRO A 452 27.95 21.71 10.94
C PRO A 452 29.36 22.35 10.90
N PRO A 453 29.88 22.90 12.01
CA PRO A 453 31.11 23.73 12.03
C PRO A 453 32.36 23.10 11.40
N GLN A 454 32.51 21.76 11.48
CA GLN A 454 33.66 21.03 10.93
C GLN A 454 33.58 20.81 9.41
N ILE A 455 32.40 20.99 8.79
CA ILE A 455 32.16 20.63 7.40
C ILE A 455 32.81 21.63 6.47
N LYS A 456 33.52 21.08 5.46
CA LYS A 456 34.14 21.80 4.35
C LYS A 456 33.66 21.27 3.01
N GLY A 457 33.62 22.08 1.99
CA GLY A 457 33.26 21.69 0.63
C GLY A 457 32.61 22.83 -0.15
N LEU A 458 31.90 22.48 -1.22
CA LEU A 458 31.18 23.47 -2.04
C LEU A 458 30.04 24.09 -1.23
N ASP A 459 29.90 25.42 -1.34
CA ASP A 459 28.72 26.15 -0.86
C ASP A 459 27.65 26.17 -1.96
N GLN A 460 26.66 25.26 -1.90
CA GLN A 460 25.63 25.18 -2.93
C GLN A 460 24.75 26.43 -2.99
N TYR A 461 24.60 27.13 -1.85
CA TYR A 461 23.86 28.39 -1.76
C TYR A 461 24.49 29.48 -2.62
N GLU A 462 25.85 29.60 -2.64
CA GLU A 462 26.57 30.56 -3.42
C GLU A 462 26.97 30.06 -4.81
N ALA A 463 27.27 28.77 -4.96
CA ALA A 463 27.87 28.23 -6.16
C ALA A 463 26.84 27.83 -7.24
N ILE A 464 25.75 27.25 -6.85
CA ILE A 464 24.67 26.80 -7.76
C ILE A 464 23.31 27.42 -7.42
N TYR A 465 23.32 28.39 -6.51
CA TYR A 465 22.18 29.21 -6.11
C TYR A 465 20.98 28.37 -5.63
N ALA A 466 21.24 27.26 -4.96
CA ALA A 466 20.24 26.37 -4.38
C ALA A 466 20.06 26.62 -2.88
N ASP A 467 18.84 26.73 -2.40
CA ASP A 467 18.50 26.93 -0.99
C ASP A 467 17.60 25.81 -0.45
N PRO A 468 18.11 24.55 -0.39
CA PRO A 468 17.29 23.41 0.01
C PRO A 468 16.86 23.47 1.48
N LYS A 469 17.57 24.20 2.34
CA LYS A 469 17.15 24.48 3.71
C LYS A 469 15.81 25.23 3.70
N LYS A 470 15.67 26.28 2.89
CA LYS A 470 14.42 27.01 2.70
C LYS A 470 13.30 26.07 2.19
N TRP A 471 13.58 25.20 1.24
CA TRP A 471 12.55 24.29 0.70
C TRP A 471 12.00 23.31 1.74
N LEU A 472 12.83 22.90 2.73
CA LEU A 472 12.39 22.13 3.89
C LEU A 472 11.60 23.00 4.88
N GLU A 473 12.06 24.23 5.16
CA GLU A 473 11.43 25.17 6.09
C GLU A 473 10.03 25.60 5.63
N GLU A 474 9.86 25.79 4.31
CA GLU A 474 8.57 26.14 3.70
C GLU A 474 7.70 24.91 3.41
N GLY A 475 8.29 23.69 3.49
CA GLY A 475 7.59 22.43 3.22
C GLY A 475 7.23 22.22 1.76
N TRP A 476 8.00 22.78 0.82
CA TRP A 476 7.75 22.67 -0.62
C TRP A 476 8.10 21.29 -1.18
N VAL A 477 8.83 20.47 -0.46
CA VAL A 477 9.15 19.10 -0.85
C VAL A 477 8.45 18.09 0.07
N ASP A 478 8.14 16.90 -0.44
CA ASP A 478 7.65 15.80 0.35
C ASP A 478 8.79 14.96 0.94
N TYR A 479 9.89 14.87 0.21
CA TYR A 479 11.14 14.30 0.73
C TYR A 479 12.37 15.04 0.19
N MET A 480 13.44 14.99 0.97
CA MET A 480 14.75 15.50 0.61
C MET A 480 15.74 14.33 0.57
N SER A 481 16.53 14.24 -0.52
CA SER A 481 17.56 13.21 -0.68
C SER A 481 18.94 13.85 -0.84
N PRO A 482 19.52 14.42 0.23
CA PRO A 482 20.82 15.05 0.12
C PRO A 482 21.87 14.03 -0.34
N GLN A 483 22.68 14.38 -1.33
CA GLN A 483 23.72 13.52 -1.90
C GLN A 483 24.92 13.41 -0.93
N LEU A 484 24.80 12.53 0.09
CA LEU A 484 25.83 12.31 1.10
C LEU A 484 26.89 11.34 0.58
N TYR A 485 27.59 11.72 -0.47
CA TYR A 485 28.53 10.89 -1.22
C TYR A 485 29.92 10.78 -0.57
N TRP A 486 29.97 10.85 0.76
CA TRP A 486 31.18 10.73 1.58
C TRP A 486 31.07 9.60 2.58
N ARG A 487 32.23 9.18 3.08
CA ARG A 487 32.30 8.15 4.15
C ARG A 487 31.90 8.72 5.51
N ILE A 488 31.72 7.83 6.47
CA ILE A 488 31.35 8.18 7.86
C ILE A 488 32.51 8.87 8.57
N ASP A 489 33.75 8.36 8.38
CA ASP A 489 34.90 8.68 9.21
C ASP A 489 35.57 10.05 8.94
N PRO A 490 35.66 10.56 7.70
CA PRO A 490 36.29 11.89 7.47
C PRO A 490 35.50 13.03 8.14
N PRO A 491 36.08 13.77 9.12
CA PRO A 491 35.30 14.74 9.90
C PRO A 491 34.81 15.91 9.07
N GLU A 492 35.56 16.32 8.03
CA GLU A 492 35.25 17.47 7.19
C GLU A 492 34.10 17.27 6.21
N GLN A 493 33.72 16.00 5.99
CA GLN A 493 32.63 15.59 5.09
C GLN A 493 31.92 14.35 5.63
N SER A 494 31.80 14.23 6.95
CA SER A 494 31.22 13.03 7.59
C SER A 494 29.77 12.82 7.21
N TYR A 495 29.45 11.63 6.66
CA TYR A 495 28.07 11.20 6.37
C TYR A 495 27.16 11.38 7.58
N SER A 496 27.59 10.91 8.76
CA SER A 496 26.77 11.00 9.97
C SER A 496 26.52 12.43 10.44
N ALA A 497 27.53 13.29 10.39
CA ALA A 497 27.38 14.69 10.78
C ALA A 497 26.46 15.47 9.83
N LEU A 498 26.57 15.20 8.53
CA LEU A 498 25.72 15.82 7.52
C LEU A 498 24.27 15.33 7.63
N LEU A 499 24.04 14.02 7.77
CA LEU A 499 22.67 13.49 7.93
C LEU A 499 22.02 14.05 9.20
N GLN A 500 22.78 14.12 10.31
CA GLN A 500 22.27 14.72 11.55
C GLN A 500 21.85 16.17 11.32
N TRP A 501 22.64 16.94 10.58
CA TRP A 501 22.33 18.35 10.26
C TRP A 501 21.02 18.45 9.46
N TRP A 502 20.83 17.60 8.44
CA TRP A 502 19.63 17.61 7.60
C TRP A 502 18.36 17.30 8.39
N VAL A 503 18.38 16.30 9.28
CA VAL A 503 17.21 15.97 10.09
C VAL A 503 16.91 17.02 11.17
N ASP A 504 17.93 17.75 11.66
CA ASP A 504 17.76 18.82 12.66
C ASP A 504 17.23 20.13 12.05
N HIS A 505 17.33 20.30 10.71
CA HIS A 505 16.84 21.49 10.00
C HIS A 505 15.58 21.19 9.15
N ASN A 506 14.67 20.38 9.69
CA ASN A 506 13.47 19.88 9.03
C ASN A 506 12.19 20.20 9.83
N PRO A 507 11.83 21.48 10.00
CA PRO A 507 10.74 21.89 10.90
C PRO A 507 9.36 21.46 10.41
N GLN A 508 9.15 21.24 9.11
CA GLN A 508 7.90 20.75 8.54
C GLN A 508 7.75 19.24 8.59
N GLY A 509 8.71 18.51 9.17
CA GLY A 509 8.64 17.05 9.30
C GLY A 509 8.59 16.31 7.97
N ARG A 510 9.33 16.79 6.96
CA ARG A 510 9.44 16.10 5.67
C ARG A 510 10.35 14.88 5.79
N GLN A 511 10.23 13.93 4.89
CA GLN A 511 11.04 12.71 4.96
C GLN A 511 12.43 12.95 4.40
N ILE A 512 13.46 12.42 5.06
CA ILE A 512 14.85 12.53 4.63
C ILE A 512 15.32 11.13 4.18
N TYR A 513 15.78 11.03 2.94
CA TYR A 513 16.31 9.82 2.31
C TYR A 513 17.73 10.08 1.79
N PRO A 514 18.77 10.01 2.65
CA PRO A 514 20.13 10.33 2.19
C PRO A 514 20.52 9.49 0.98
N GLY A 515 21.17 10.16 0.02
CA GLY A 515 21.77 9.55 -1.16
C GLY A 515 23.12 8.91 -0.81
N ASN A 516 23.30 7.64 -1.19
CA ASN A 516 24.50 6.86 -0.98
C ASN A 516 25.17 6.54 -2.33
N ASN A 517 26.44 6.93 -2.51
CA ASN A 517 27.12 6.70 -3.80
C ASN A 517 27.70 5.29 -3.91
N LEU A 518 26.87 4.33 -4.30
CA LEU A 518 27.27 2.94 -4.49
C LEU A 518 28.22 2.74 -5.68
N SER A 519 28.31 3.70 -6.62
CA SER A 519 29.26 3.64 -7.72
C SER A 519 30.72 3.64 -7.28
N LYS A 520 30.99 4.18 -6.07
CA LYS A 520 32.31 4.19 -5.43
C LYS A 520 32.74 2.86 -4.83
N LEU A 521 31.87 1.85 -4.78
CA LEU A 521 32.18 0.53 -4.22
C LEU A 521 33.42 -0.07 -4.91
N ASP A 522 34.52 -0.21 -4.16
CA ASP A 522 35.81 -0.71 -4.65
C ASP A 522 36.43 -1.80 -3.75
N GLY A 523 35.81 -2.08 -2.60
CA GLY A 523 36.26 -3.05 -1.59
C GLY A 523 37.45 -2.62 -0.76
N LYS A 524 38.02 -1.46 -1.00
CA LYS A 524 39.19 -0.92 -0.26
C LYS A 524 38.79 0.32 0.53
N ASP A 525 38.63 1.46 -0.15
CA ASP A 525 38.22 2.72 0.49
C ASP A 525 36.70 2.78 0.71
N TRP A 526 35.94 2.05 -0.11
CA TRP A 526 34.50 1.93 -0.06
C TRP A 526 34.05 0.45 0.01
N PRO A 527 34.27 -0.24 1.15
CA PRO A 527 33.78 -1.59 1.34
C PRO A 527 32.26 -1.62 1.48
N ILE A 528 31.63 -2.77 1.24
CA ILE A 528 30.18 -2.95 1.42
C ILE A 528 29.73 -2.58 2.84
N SER A 529 30.54 -2.88 3.84
CA SER A 529 30.27 -2.55 5.24
C SER A 529 30.13 -1.04 5.51
N GLU A 530 30.71 -0.19 4.69
CA GLU A 530 30.50 1.27 4.79
C GLU A 530 29.03 1.62 4.51
N TYR A 531 28.43 1.05 3.46
CA TYR A 531 27.01 1.26 3.15
C TYR A 531 26.08 0.65 4.21
N GLU A 532 26.41 -0.50 4.75
CA GLU A 532 25.66 -1.12 5.85
C GLU A 532 25.66 -0.20 7.09
N ARG A 533 26.80 0.38 7.45
CA ARG A 533 26.92 1.37 8.53
C ARG A 533 26.14 2.65 8.23
N GLN A 534 26.20 3.17 7.02
CA GLN A 534 25.43 4.34 6.61
C GLN A 534 23.93 4.13 6.75
N VAL A 535 23.41 2.98 6.28
CA VAL A 535 22.00 2.62 6.45
C VAL A 535 21.63 2.45 7.93
N ALA A 536 22.52 1.86 8.74
CA ALA A 536 22.29 1.75 10.18
C ALA A 536 22.18 3.14 10.85
N ILE A 537 23.02 4.11 10.46
CA ILE A 537 22.93 5.50 10.94
C ILE A 537 21.61 6.13 10.53
N THR A 538 21.16 5.94 9.27
CA THR A 538 19.85 6.40 8.82
C THR A 538 18.72 5.82 9.68
N ARG A 539 18.75 4.50 9.92
CA ARG A 539 17.76 3.80 10.76
C ARG A 539 17.73 4.31 12.20
N ASN A 540 18.88 4.66 12.78
CA ASN A 540 18.96 5.23 14.12
C ASN A 540 18.32 6.63 14.22
N LEU A 541 18.20 7.33 13.09
CA LEU A 541 17.56 8.65 13.01
C LEU A 541 16.09 8.57 12.50
N ALA A 542 15.48 7.40 12.48
CA ALA A 542 14.10 7.22 12.01
C ALA A 542 13.08 8.05 12.81
N SER A 543 13.28 8.27 14.11
CA SER A 543 12.44 9.14 14.93
C SER A 543 12.52 10.63 14.52
N LYS A 544 13.55 11.02 13.76
CA LYS A 544 13.75 12.32 13.13
C LYS A 544 13.43 12.30 11.63
N LEU A 545 12.68 11.30 11.17
CA LEU A 545 12.21 11.12 9.80
C LEU A 545 13.28 10.83 8.74
N ALA A 546 14.45 10.33 9.14
CA ALA A 546 15.36 9.64 8.22
C ALA A 546 14.82 8.23 7.97
N LEU A 547 13.97 8.07 6.94
CA LEU A 547 13.13 6.88 6.78
C LEU A 547 13.53 5.99 5.60
N GLY A 548 14.76 6.07 5.16
CA GLY A 548 15.26 5.23 4.08
C GLY A 548 16.45 5.81 3.36
N ASN A 549 16.89 5.17 2.29
CA ASN A 549 18.07 5.53 1.52
C ASN A 549 17.80 5.42 0.01
N ILE A 550 18.48 6.23 -0.80
CA ILE A 550 18.53 6.11 -2.26
C ILE A 550 19.97 5.85 -2.68
N PHE A 551 20.22 4.80 -3.45
CA PHE A 551 21.56 4.43 -3.88
C PHE A 551 21.87 4.92 -5.29
N TYR A 552 22.96 5.64 -5.46
CA TYR A 552 23.48 6.03 -6.76
C TYR A 552 24.65 5.09 -7.15
N SER A 553 24.53 4.19 -8.13
CA SER A 553 23.42 3.98 -9.01
C SER A 553 23.12 2.48 -9.13
N MET A 554 22.27 2.09 -10.09
CA MET A 554 21.89 0.69 -10.31
C MET A 554 23.05 -0.17 -10.83
N LYS A 555 24.03 0.38 -11.55
CA LYS A 555 25.09 -0.36 -12.22
C LYS A 555 25.90 -1.32 -11.31
N PRO A 556 26.35 -0.94 -10.09
CA PRO A 556 27.02 -1.89 -9.19
C PRO A 556 26.14 -3.06 -8.78
N LEU A 557 24.82 -2.85 -8.62
CA LEU A 557 23.87 -3.90 -8.30
C LEU A 557 23.64 -4.83 -9.51
N THR A 558 23.52 -4.27 -10.70
CA THR A 558 23.39 -5.05 -11.94
C THR A 558 24.61 -5.92 -12.20
N GLN A 559 25.81 -5.37 -11.96
CA GLN A 559 27.08 -6.07 -12.11
C GLN A 559 27.41 -7.01 -10.94
N ASN A 560 26.61 -6.99 -9.87
CA ASN A 560 26.91 -7.66 -8.62
C ASN A 560 28.34 -7.42 -8.12
N ARG A 561 28.77 -6.16 -8.17
CA ARG A 561 30.15 -5.77 -7.85
C ARG A 561 30.51 -6.19 -6.42
N LEU A 562 31.56 -7.00 -6.28
CA LEU A 562 32.03 -7.53 -4.99
C LEU A 562 30.96 -8.28 -4.17
N GLY A 563 29.94 -8.87 -4.84
CA GLY A 563 28.87 -9.59 -4.14
C GLY A 563 27.87 -8.67 -3.41
N VAL A 564 27.75 -7.42 -3.83
CA VAL A 564 26.86 -6.44 -3.18
C VAL A 564 25.39 -6.83 -3.26
N PHE A 565 24.99 -7.52 -4.33
CA PHE A 565 23.60 -7.95 -4.50
C PHE A 565 23.19 -8.93 -3.42
N GLU A 566 23.93 -10.04 -3.26
CA GLU A 566 23.65 -11.04 -2.23
C GLU A 566 23.77 -10.46 -0.82
N ARG A 567 24.75 -9.58 -0.62
CA ARG A 567 24.95 -8.95 0.69
C ARG A 567 23.78 -8.05 1.07
N PHE A 568 23.24 -7.27 0.13
CA PHE A 568 22.07 -6.44 0.37
C PHE A 568 20.82 -7.29 0.62
N GLN A 569 20.63 -8.35 -0.18
CA GLN A 569 19.49 -9.25 -0.05
C GLN A 569 19.47 -9.99 1.31
N THR A 570 20.62 -10.50 1.75
CA THR A 570 20.68 -11.37 2.94
C THR A 570 20.93 -10.62 4.25
N SER A 571 21.56 -9.45 4.20
CA SER A 571 22.00 -8.69 5.40
C SER A 571 21.31 -7.34 5.53
N LEU A 572 21.29 -6.53 4.46
CA LEU A 572 20.83 -5.15 4.56
C LEU A 572 19.30 -5.05 4.52
N TYR A 573 18.67 -5.75 3.58
CA TYR A 573 17.22 -5.75 3.33
C TYR A 573 16.62 -7.17 3.23
N PRO A 574 16.80 -8.04 4.25
CA PRO A 574 16.35 -9.43 4.21
C PRO A 574 14.81 -9.55 4.27
N GLU A 575 14.10 -8.50 4.65
CA GLU A 575 12.65 -8.49 4.84
C GLU A 575 11.97 -7.43 3.98
N LEU A 576 10.71 -7.70 3.62
CA LEU A 576 9.86 -6.73 2.93
C LEU A 576 9.63 -5.47 3.78
N ALA A 577 9.43 -4.34 3.13
CA ALA A 577 8.97 -3.11 3.76
C ALA A 577 8.05 -2.35 2.81
N LEU A 578 6.94 -1.80 3.35
CA LEU A 578 6.19 -0.77 2.65
C LEU A 578 6.94 0.57 2.72
N VAL A 579 6.68 1.42 1.75
CA VAL A 579 7.17 2.81 1.80
C VAL A 579 6.55 3.55 2.98
N PRO A 580 7.23 4.55 3.55
CA PRO A 580 6.64 5.41 4.58
C PRO A 580 5.45 6.20 4.03
N ASN A 581 4.38 6.30 4.81
CA ASN A 581 3.27 7.19 4.49
C ASN A 581 3.66 8.65 4.76
N MET A 582 2.98 9.57 4.07
CA MET A 582 3.21 11.02 4.19
C MET A 582 1.96 11.70 4.76
N PRO A 583 1.87 11.89 6.08
CA PRO A 583 0.64 12.37 6.76
C PRO A 583 0.11 13.71 6.25
N TRP A 584 0.98 14.61 5.78
CA TRP A 584 0.56 15.90 5.23
C TRP A 584 -0.19 15.79 3.89
N LEU A 585 -0.03 14.67 3.16
CA LEU A 585 -0.79 14.39 1.95
C LEU A 585 -2.16 13.75 2.26
N GLY A 586 -2.29 13.03 3.37
CA GLY A 586 -3.52 12.42 3.84
C GLY A 586 -3.26 11.24 4.78
N THR A 587 -4.17 11.04 5.76
CA THR A 587 -4.05 9.99 6.79
C THR A 587 -5.24 9.03 6.83
N VAL A 588 -6.21 9.20 5.93
CA VAL A 588 -7.40 8.35 5.92
C VAL A 588 -7.06 6.99 5.32
N ALA A 589 -7.06 5.97 6.17
CA ALA A 589 -6.85 4.61 5.71
C ALA A 589 -7.95 4.16 4.73
N PRO A 590 -7.62 3.35 3.71
CA PRO A 590 -8.62 2.80 2.82
C PRO A 590 -9.55 1.83 3.56
N ALA A 591 -10.69 1.49 2.95
CA ALA A 591 -11.55 0.43 3.46
C ALA A 591 -10.82 -0.92 3.42
N ILE A 592 -11.21 -1.84 4.31
CA ILE A 592 -10.67 -3.20 4.33
C ILE A 592 -11.01 -3.96 3.05
N PRO A 593 -10.21 -4.96 2.65
CA PRO A 593 -10.55 -5.84 1.54
C PRO A 593 -11.91 -6.51 1.75
N ASP A 594 -12.70 -6.59 0.68
CA ASP A 594 -14.02 -7.21 0.70
C ASP A 594 -13.95 -8.69 0.34
N ASP A 595 -14.92 -9.47 0.84
CA ASP A 595 -15.15 -10.89 0.48
C ASP A 595 -13.89 -11.78 0.61
N VAL A 596 -13.10 -11.54 1.66
CA VAL A 596 -11.86 -12.28 1.94
C VAL A 596 -12.21 -13.70 2.33
N ARG A 597 -11.75 -14.69 1.55
CA ARG A 597 -12.08 -16.12 1.71
C ARG A 597 -10.89 -17.00 1.42
N VAL A 598 -10.94 -18.21 1.95
CA VAL A 598 -10.03 -19.29 1.54
C VAL A 598 -10.84 -20.39 0.87
N LYS A 599 -10.40 -20.78 -0.31
CA LYS A 599 -10.95 -21.90 -1.05
C LYS A 599 -9.81 -22.65 -1.75
N ASP A 600 -9.79 -23.98 -1.60
CA ASP A 600 -8.81 -24.86 -2.24
C ASP A 600 -7.33 -24.42 -2.04
N GLY A 601 -6.97 -24.02 -0.80
CA GLY A 601 -5.63 -23.54 -0.46
C GLY A 601 -5.27 -22.14 -1.01
N LYS A 602 -6.23 -21.43 -1.63
CA LYS A 602 -6.05 -20.09 -2.15
C LYS A 602 -6.82 -19.07 -1.31
N LEU A 603 -6.14 -18.00 -0.95
CA LEU A 603 -6.75 -16.79 -0.41
C LEU A 603 -7.30 -15.97 -1.57
N THR A 604 -8.57 -15.60 -1.51
CA THR A 604 -9.25 -14.75 -2.51
C THR A 604 -9.95 -13.60 -1.83
N TRP A 605 -10.04 -12.47 -2.53
CA TRP A 605 -10.71 -11.26 -2.02
C TRP A 605 -11.20 -10.38 -3.17
N LYS A 606 -11.89 -9.30 -2.81
CA LYS A 606 -12.20 -8.20 -3.71
C LYS A 606 -11.56 -6.92 -3.20
N ALA A 607 -11.12 -6.09 -4.12
CA ALA A 607 -10.72 -4.74 -3.77
C ALA A 607 -11.91 -3.99 -3.16
N PRO A 608 -11.69 -3.15 -2.13
CA PRO A 608 -12.74 -2.31 -1.59
C PRO A 608 -13.30 -1.39 -2.68
N SER A 609 -14.60 -1.11 -2.59
CA SER A 609 -15.31 -0.28 -3.59
C SER A 609 -14.93 1.21 -3.56
N SER A 610 -14.20 1.64 -2.55
CA SER A 610 -13.74 3.02 -2.37
C SER A 610 -12.25 3.06 -2.00
N GLY A 611 -11.57 4.07 -2.50
CA GLY A 611 -10.13 4.28 -2.31
C GLY A 611 -9.31 3.91 -3.56
N ASN A 612 -8.19 4.58 -3.73
CA ASN A 612 -7.24 4.29 -4.80
C ASN A 612 -6.26 3.23 -4.28
N ILE A 613 -6.67 1.96 -4.36
CA ILE A 613 -5.86 0.85 -3.86
C ILE A 613 -4.68 0.61 -4.80
N ARG A 614 -3.47 0.70 -4.25
CA ARG A 614 -2.23 0.41 -4.92
C ARG A 614 -1.80 -1.05 -4.78
N SER A 615 -1.98 -1.62 -3.57
CA SER A 615 -1.55 -2.98 -3.26
C SER A 615 -2.32 -3.55 -2.07
N PHE A 616 -2.07 -4.83 -1.80
CA PHE A 616 -2.50 -5.50 -0.59
C PHE A 616 -1.29 -6.00 0.17
N SER A 617 -1.23 -5.74 1.48
CA SER A 617 -0.21 -6.29 2.36
C SER A 617 -0.74 -7.53 3.08
N LEU A 618 0.02 -8.61 3.01
CA LEU A 618 -0.30 -9.89 3.63
C LEU A 618 0.63 -10.15 4.80
N TYR A 619 0.06 -10.34 5.97
CA TYR A 619 0.77 -10.69 7.20
C TYR A 619 0.46 -12.12 7.60
N LYS A 620 1.46 -12.81 8.14
CA LYS A 620 1.31 -14.11 8.80
C LYS A 620 1.50 -13.95 10.29
N GLN A 621 0.62 -14.54 11.09
CA GLN A 621 0.75 -14.56 12.55
C GLN A 621 1.83 -15.56 12.95
N ASN A 622 2.74 -15.15 13.81
CA ASN A 622 3.75 -15.99 14.46
C ASN A 622 3.72 -15.77 15.99
N ALA A 623 4.68 -16.33 16.73
CA ALA A 623 4.75 -16.18 18.19
C ALA A 623 4.98 -14.73 18.63
N ASP A 624 5.70 -13.93 17.81
CA ASP A 624 6.06 -12.54 18.10
C ASP A 624 5.03 -11.52 17.59
N GLY A 625 3.96 -11.98 16.96
CA GLY A 625 2.90 -11.13 16.40
C GLY A 625 2.70 -11.30 14.90
N TRP A 626 2.50 -10.19 14.18
CA TRP A 626 2.21 -10.18 12.75
C TRP A 626 3.47 -9.83 11.93
N LYS A 627 3.88 -10.72 11.03
CA LYS A 627 5.01 -10.51 10.13
C LYS A 627 4.51 -10.26 8.71
N LEU A 628 4.97 -9.19 8.06
CA LEU A 628 4.71 -8.92 6.63
C LEU A 628 5.40 -10.01 5.79
N VAL A 629 4.60 -10.76 5.03
CA VAL A 629 5.07 -11.90 4.21
C VAL A 629 4.82 -11.71 2.71
N GLY A 630 4.01 -10.73 2.34
CA GLY A 630 3.73 -10.40 0.94
C GLY A 630 3.21 -8.99 0.76
N ILE A 631 3.58 -8.38 -0.35
CA ILE A 631 2.96 -7.17 -0.89
C ILE A 631 2.46 -7.55 -2.28
N ILE A 632 1.15 -7.45 -2.51
CA ILE A 632 0.46 -7.99 -3.66
C ILE A 632 -0.09 -6.81 -4.45
N ASP A 633 0.13 -6.79 -5.76
CA ASP A 633 -0.37 -5.70 -6.62
C ASP A 633 -1.91 -5.63 -6.62
N ALA A 634 -2.46 -4.45 -6.90
CA ALA A 634 -3.89 -4.18 -6.80
C ALA A 634 -4.75 -5.01 -7.78
N ALA A 635 -4.19 -5.47 -8.91
CA ALA A 635 -4.90 -6.26 -9.90
C ALA A 635 -5.01 -7.74 -9.49
N THR A 636 -4.12 -8.20 -8.61
CA THR A 636 -4.13 -9.57 -8.09
C THR A 636 -5.12 -9.70 -6.93
N THR A 637 -6.06 -10.63 -7.06
CA THR A 637 -7.11 -10.88 -6.05
C THR A 637 -7.11 -12.33 -5.54
N THR A 638 -6.06 -13.09 -5.83
CA THR A 638 -5.91 -14.48 -5.37
C THR A 638 -4.44 -14.83 -5.21
N VAL A 639 -4.11 -15.53 -4.10
CA VAL A 639 -2.76 -16.06 -3.85
C VAL A 639 -2.85 -17.43 -3.20
N THR A 640 -1.88 -18.28 -3.49
CA THR A 640 -1.70 -19.55 -2.77
C THR A 640 -1.00 -19.25 -1.44
N ILE A 641 -1.51 -19.80 -0.35
CA ILE A 641 -0.95 -19.62 0.98
C ILE A 641 -0.89 -20.96 1.72
N ASP A 642 0.15 -21.11 2.56
CA ASP A 642 0.31 -22.28 3.42
C ASP A 642 -0.65 -22.23 4.63
N PRO A 643 -0.83 -23.35 5.36
CA PRO A 643 -1.57 -23.34 6.61
C PRO A 643 -1.06 -22.28 7.60
N GLY A 644 -1.98 -21.62 8.29
CA GLY A 644 -1.65 -20.56 9.25
C GLY A 644 -2.75 -19.52 9.39
N THR A 645 -2.51 -18.54 10.24
CA THR A 645 -3.37 -17.36 10.41
C THR A 645 -2.77 -16.17 9.71
N TYR A 646 -3.56 -15.49 8.90
CA TYR A 646 -3.15 -14.36 8.08
C TYR A 646 -4.01 -13.13 8.34
N ALA A 647 -3.46 -11.94 8.07
CA ALA A 647 -4.19 -10.68 8.01
C ALA A 647 -3.93 -10.03 6.65
N LEU A 648 -4.98 -9.69 5.93
CA LEU A 648 -4.92 -9.03 4.63
C LEU A 648 -5.40 -7.58 4.77
N CYS A 649 -4.54 -6.63 4.43
CA CYS A 649 -4.84 -5.19 4.43
C CYS A 649 -4.87 -4.64 3.01
N ALA A 650 -5.63 -3.58 2.79
CA ALA A 650 -5.54 -2.74 1.59
C ALA A 650 -4.59 -1.57 1.84
N VAL A 651 -3.79 -1.20 0.85
CA VAL A 651 -2.85 -0.08 0.89
C VAL A 651 -3.17 0.88 -0.24
N ASP A 652 -3.34 2.17 0.07
CA ASP A 652 -3.64 3.21 -0.92
C ASP A 652 -2.37 3.82 -1.55
N ASN A 653 -2.55 4.75 -2.50
CA ASN A 653 -1.45 5.45 -3.18
C ASN A 653 -0.64 6.39 -2.26
N LEU A 654 -1.13 6.70 -1.06
CA LEU A 654 -0.41 7.45 -0.03
C LEU A 654 0.29 6.53 0.98
N ALA A 655 0.30 5.22 0.72
CA ALA A 655 0.79 4.17 1.61
C ALA A 655 0.04 4.10 2.96
N ASN A 656 -1.21 4.62 3.07
CA ASN A 656 -2.05 4.34 4.22
C ASN A 656 -2.58 2.92 4.12
N GLU A 657 -2.64 2.24 5.25
CA GLU A 657 -2.97 0.83 5.34
C GLU A 657 -4.25 0.63 6.15
N SER A 658 -5.18 -0.18 5.64
CA SER A 658 -6.40 -0.54 6.35
C SER A 658 -6.13 -1.47 7.53
N ALA A 659 -7.12 -1.67 8.41
CA ALA A 659 -7.09 -2.82 9.31
C ALA A 659 -7.02 -4.13 8.50
N GLY A 660 -6.31 -5.13 9.02
CA GLY A 660 -6.14 -6.43 8.38
C GLY A 660 -7.33 -7.34 8.63
N VAL A 661 -7.92 -7.89 7.57
CA VAL A 661 -8.94 -8.92 7.66
C VAL A 661 -8.28 -10.25 8.02
N VAL A 662 -8.64 -10.78 9.19
CA VAL A 662 -8.04 -12.02 9.71
C VAL A 662 -8.72 -13.24 9.09
N ILE A 663 -7.90 -14.17 8.62
CA ILE A 663 -8.34 -15.47 8.09
C ILE A 663 -7.39 -16.56 8.53
N SER A 664 -7.93 -17.74 8.85
CA SER A 664 -7.12 -18.91 9.24
C SER A 664 -7.36 -20.07 8.27
N ILE A 665 -6.28 -20.76 7.91
CA ILE A 665 -6.26 -22.01 7.18
C ILE A 665 -5.72 -23.09 8.10
N THR A 666 -6.44 -24.17 8.22
CA THR A 666 -6.02 -25.38 8.94
C THR A 666 -5.42 -26.41 8.01
#